data_56ec1f00d1e0ff384f3ea01e41aee50a
#
_entry.id   56ec1f00d1e0ff384f3ea01e41aee50a
#
_cell.length_a   1.000
_cell.length_b   1.000
_cell.length_c   1.000
_cell.angle_alpha   90.00
_cell.angle_beta   90.00
_cell.angle_gamma   90.00
#
_symmetry.space_group_name_H-M   'P 1'
#
loop_
_entity.id
_entity.type
_entity.pdbx_description
1 polymer ?
#
loop_
_entity_poly.entity_id
_entity_poly.type
_entity_poly.pdbx_seq_one_letter_code
_entity_poly.pdbx_strand_id
1 'polypeptide(L)'
;MAADKKQNVSVAVTGSASESHVFWRLGENGEFFLAFFLAFFLNAGLRLIEYAGWQADIYQVGPEPLMATHDAYAWLAGAKGVGFYVSSTFAKMIQWIHKLTGLPLGVIGFWLPVLLIPWMALPACFLARAMRLTEGGVVFAVMSASSIGFLVRTRLGFCDTDLISLLFPLTFACSLMAWFMGRTRGSWRCAGEELPPYSRMSSVLLLLSGACGALNMNMYSQSGSILLAVLGMAFLESLFLAPRKDWPELWTGLLAVYALTFGGVAGLGVALVLAGIQTFRPELLRHKVTFVALGVVAMFLFYHFGLHKNIGAYLQAIAGYAKAVTEVGNKTALQLPSITQSVREAQNLAWDEVAVRVAGSSWLFILGVAMYALAVYRRPQLLLLLPFLGLSMASVKLGNRFAMFGGVALGAGFGFGLAEGMRMLGQPQGRRWIAQLAMCVLVFWPMGELMGSMSPVPVLPRVYAQTFLDLREKIPSDARLWQWWDYGYAGQYYAERLTFADGGAHGGPWLYPLARVHCAHSPMQASQLMRFVTHAQREASGQQNASIYYWGNPVRSLDALGAENATEFVSSLAHKNLELPQDLPDQYFVVSWENLRLSYWISFYGNWDLISGTGAPGQFQQLQGQFGINTQTGHITVQSRQTPIDSLDVIDDGNFTRRMTWQNGSGLHLVLNQRSSQAFIMDAKIYKSMMVQMLIGNPKDFEPYFQLVEDQYPWTRAYKAM
;
A
#
# COMPACT_ATOMS: atom_id res chain seq x y z
N MET A 1 -74.21 -37.89 34.49
CA MET A 1 -74.89 -36.96 35.38
C MET A 1 -73.96 -35.82 35.61
N ALA A 2 -74.42 -34.59 35.40
CA ALA A 2 -73.82 -33.31 35.58
C ALA A 2 -72.58 -32.99 34.68
N ALA A 3 -72.87 -32.33 33.59
CA ALA A 3 -71.93 -31.61 32.73
C ALA A 3 -71.67 -30.26 33.37
N ASP A 4 -70.40 -29.90 33.50
CA ASP A 4 -69.96 -28.56 33.93
C ASP A 4 -69.56 -27.73 32.72
N LYS A 5 -70.35 -26.70 32.45
CA LYS A 5 -70.10 -25.67 31.40
C LYS A 5 -69.18 -24.64 32.00
N LYS A 6 -67.93 -24.56 31.49
CA LYS A 6 -67.07 -23.36 31.69
C LYS A 6 -67.40 -22.29 30.64
N GLN A 7 -67.96 -21.19 31.09
CA GLN A 7 -68.15 -19.95 30.34
C GLN A 7 -66.84 -19.27 30.15
N ASN A 8 -66.50 -19.03 28.88
CA ASN A 8 -65.42 -18.10 28.53
C ASN A 8 -65.94 -16.67 28.63
N VAL A 9 -65.41 -15.91 29.56
CA VAL A 9 -65.59 -14.45 29.66
C VAL A 9 -64.49 -13.79 28.84
N SER A 10 -64.87 -13.26 27.70
CA SER A 10 -63.97 -12.35 26.90
C SER A 10 -64.01 -10.97 27.51
N VAL A 11 -62.91 -10.56 28.15
CA VAL A 11 -62.69 -9.17 28.55
C VAL A 11 -62.14 -8.45 27.34
N ALA A 12 -62.96 -7.60 26.73
CA ALA A 12 -62.52 -6.65 25.73
C ALA A 12 -61.76 -5.50 26.44
N VAL A 13 -60.46 -5.51 26.32
CA VAL A 13 -59.63 -4.34 26.69
C VAL A 13 -59.63 -3.37 25.49
N THR A 14 -60.44 -2.34 25.61
CA THR A 14 -60.34 -1.13 24.75
C THR A 14 -59.09 -0.34 25.14
N GLY A 15 -57.97 -0.68 24.52
CA GLY A 15 -56.74 0.11 24.58
C GLY A 15 -56.82 1.27 23.62
N SER A 16 -56.77 2.48 24.16
CA SER A 16 -56.63 3.72 23.42
C SER A 16 -55.48 3.64 22.41
N ALA A 17 -55.80 3.82 21.13
CA ALA A 17 -54.81 3.99 20.08
C ALA A 17 -54.03 5.30 20.34
N SER A 18 -52.85 5.18 20.92
CA SER A 18 -51.88 6.27 20.85
C SER A 18 -51.46 6.42 19.41
N GLU A 19 -51.64 7.58 18.85
CA GLU A 19 -51.12 8.02 17.57
C GLU A 19 -49.60 7.75 17.56
N SER A 20 -49.18 6.59 17.09
CA SER A 20 -47.82 6.33 16.79
C SER A 20 -47.51 7.03 15.46
N HIS A 21 -46.74 8.12 15.52
CA HIS A 21 -46.13 8.80 14.40
C HIS A 21 -45.61 7.74 13.39
N VAL A 22 -46.17 7.80 12.18
CA VAL A 22 -45.81 6.93 11.04
C VAL A 22 -44.40 7.32 10.60
N PHE A 23 -43.39 6.84 11.31
CA PHE A 23 -42.05 6.78 10.75
C PHE A 23 -42.05 5.69 9.66
N TRP A 24 -41.64 6.06 8.46
CA TRP A 24 -41.54 5.27 7.26
C TRP A 24 -41.03 3.86 7.56
N ARG A 25 -41.88 2.85 7.56
CA ARG A 25 -41.47 1.46 7.61
C ARG A 25 -41.00 1.05 6.21
N LEU A 26 -39.73 1.27 5.95
CA LEU A 26 -39.05 0.60 4.84
C LEU A 26 -39.09 -0.89 5.12
N GLY A 27 -39.48 -1.72 4.12
CA GLY A 27 -39.31 -3.16 4.24
C GLY A 27 -37.81 -3.52 4.31
N GLU A 28 -37.47 -4.73 4.72
CA GLU A 28 -36.07 -5.19 4.90
C GLU A 28 -35.15 -4.90 3.70
N ASN A 29 -35.71 -4.94 2.47
CA ASN A 29 -34.96 -4.56 1.26
C ASN A 29 -34.69 -3.05 1.21
N GLY A 30 -35.67 -2.23 1.55
CA GLY A 30 -35.50 -0.77 1.57
C GLY A 30 -34.44 -0.33 2.57
N GLU A 31 -34.38 -0.95 3.77
CA GLU A 31 -33.36 -0.68 4.77
C GLU A 31 -31.96 -1.08 4.29
N PHE A 32 -31.84 -2.22 3.62
CA PHE A 32 -30.57 -2.64 3.04
C PHE A 32 -30.07 -1.65 2.01
N PHE A 33 -30.92 -1.23 1.07
CA PHE A 33 -30.54 -0.26 0.05
C PHE A 33 -30.23 1.11 0.64
N LEU A 34 -30.97 1.55 1.66
CA LEU A 34 -30.68 2.80 2.37
C LEU A 34 -29.29 2.72 3.03
N ALA A 35 -29.00 1.66 3.77
CA ALA A 35 -27.71 1.46 4.43
C ALA A 35 -26.57 1.42 3.39
N PHE A 36 -26.76 0.67 2.32
CA PHE A 36 -25.76 0.54 1.25
C PHE A 36 -25.47 1.87 0.57
N PHE A 37 -26.50 2.57 0.06
CA PHE A 37 -26.29 3.84 -0.66
C PHE A 37 -25.73 4.93 0.27
N LEU A 38 -26.20 5.01 1.51
CA LEU A 38 -25.65 5.96 2.46
C LEU A 38 -24.17 5.71 2.70
N ALA A 39 -23.78 4.47 3.01
CA ALA A 39 -22.38 4.14 3.21
C ALA A 39 -21.55 4.32 1.94
N PHE A 40 -22.08 3.95 0.76
CA PHE A 40 -21.41 4.11 -0.53
C PHE A 40 -21.10 5.58 -0.80
N PHE A 41 -22.11 6.46 -0.70
CA PHE A 41 -21.91 7.88 -0.99
C PHE A 41 -21.07 8.60 0.07
N LEU A 42 -21.12 8.21 1.34
CA LEU A 42 -20.22 8.74 2.37
C LEU A 42 -18.76 8.39 2.06
N ASN A 43 -18.48 7.13 1.70
CA ASN A 43 -17.12 6.71 1.34
C ASN A 43 -16.62 7.35 0.05
N ALA A 44 -17.47 7.53 -0.95
CA ALA A 44 -17.13 8.27 -2.17
C ALA A 44 -16.90 9.75 -1.88
N GLY A 45 -17.80 10.38 -1.10
CA GLY A 45 -17.72 11.79 -0.74
C GLY A 45 -16.44 12.16 0.00
N LEU A 46 -15.98 11.34 0.96
CA LEU A 46 -14.70 11.55 1.64
C LEU A 46 -13.52 11.64 0.66
N ARG A 47 -13.51 10.80 -0.37
CA ARG A 47 -12.43 10.78 -1.36
C ARG A 47 -12.53 11.89 -2.38
N LEU A 48 -13.70 12.51 -2.53
CA LEU A 48 -13.92 13.64 -3.44
C LEU A 48 -13.64 15.00 -2.81
N ILE A 49 -13.42 15.09 -1.49
CA ILE A 49 -13.18 16.36 -0.80
C ILE A 49 -11.99 17.12 -1.42
N GLU A 50 -10.89 16.43 -1.72
CA GLU A 50 -9.69 17.05 -2.30
C GLU A 50 -9.77 17.28 -3.82
N TYR A 51 -10.85 16.84 -4.51
CA TYR A 51 -10.95 16.89 -5.98
C TYR A 51 -10.77 18.29 -6.55
N ALA A 52 -11.37 19.29 -5.93
CA ALA A 52 -11.26 20.67 -6.38
C ALA A 52 -9.79 21.16 -6.42
N GLY A 53 -8.98 20.77 -5.46
CA GLY A 53 -7.55 21.09 -5.43
C GLY A 53 -6.76 20.46 -6.57
N TRP A 54 -7.11 19.24 -6.98
CA TRP A 54 -6.44 18.52 -8.08
C TRP A 54 -6.69 19.13 -9.47
N GLN A 55 -7.62 20.08 -9.61
CA GLN A 55 -7.91 20.74 -10.89
C GLN A 55 -6.88 21.80 -11.31
N ALA A 56 -5.94 22.14 -10.44
CA ALA A 56 -4.89 23.10 -10.77
C ALA A 56 -3.98 22.56 -11.89
N ASP A 57 -3.63 23.42 -12.85
CA ASP A 57 -2.80 23.06 -14.02
C ASP A 57 -1.46 22.44 -13.64
N ILE A 58 -0.90 22.84 -12.48
CA ILE A 58 0.38 22.30 -11.99
C ILE A 58 0.31 20.80 -11.65
N TYR A 59 -0.87 20.25 -11.50
CA TYR A 59 -1.11 18.83 -11.20
C TYR A 59 -1.53 18.01 -12.44
N GLN A 60 -1.45 18.61 -13.64
CA GLN A 60 -1.81 17.97 -14.90
C GLN A 60 -0.58 17.84 -15.82
N VAL A 61 -0.47 16.72 -16.52
CA VAL A 61 0.55 16.49 -17.55
C VAL A 61 -0.14 15.97 -18.80
N GLY A 62 -0.26 16.82 -19.84
CA GLY A 62 -1.15 16.55 -20.96
C GLY A 62 -2.60 16.39 -20.49
N PRO A 63 -3.29 15.31 -20.87
CA PRO A 63 -4.68 15.05 -20.46
C PRO A 63 -4.79 14.30 -19.10
N GLU A 64 -3.69 14.02 -18.42
CA GLU A 64 -3.64 13.13 -17.27
C GLU A 64 -3.27 13.87 -15.98
N PRO A 65 -3.98 13.62 -14.87
CA PRO A 65 -3.55 14.10 -13.56
C PRO A 65 -2.33 13.33 -13.06
N LEU A 66 -1.50 14.01 -12.28
CA LEU A 66 -0.38 13.39 -11.55
C LEU A 66 -0.91 12.47 -10.43
N MET A 67 -0.09 11.48 -10.05
CA MET A 67 -0.46 10.50 -9.02
C MET A 67 -0.02 10.93 -7.62
N ALA A 68 -0.74 10.44 -6.60
CA ALA A 68 -0.47 10.69 -5.19
C ALA A 68 0.50 9.68 -4.55
N THR A 69 0.88 8.62 -5.27
CA THR A 69 1.88 7.62 -4.84
C THR A 69 2.78 7.21 -5.98
N HIS A 70 4.05 6.91 -5.68
CA HIS A 70 5.02 6.39 -6.66
C HIS A 70 4.58 5.04 -7.24
N ASP A 71 3.99 4.17 -6.42
CA ASP A 71 3.53 2.84 -6.83
C ASP A 71 2.42 2.89 -7.88
N ALA A 72 1.63 3.97 -7.96
CA ALA A 72 0.66 4.15 -9.02
C ALA A 72 1.31 4.06 -10.41
N TYR A 73 2.47 4.69 -10.57
CA TYR A 73 3.20 4.66 -11.84
C TYR A 73 3.72 3.26 -12.19
N ALA A 74 3.99 2.40 -11.22
CA ALA A 74 4.37 1.00 -11.46
C ALA A 74 3.25 0.23 -12.18
N TRP A 75 2.02 0.38 -11.69
CA TRP A 75 0.85 -0.29 -12.26
C TRP A 75 0.47 0.30 -13.62
N LEU A 76 0.57 1.62 -13.77
CA LEU A 76 0.33 2.31 -15.02
C LEU A 76 1.39 1.98 -16.08
N ALA A 77 2.67 1.89 -15.71
CA ALA A 77 3.75 1.43 -16.59
C ALA A 77 3.52 -0.02 -17.03
N GLY A 78 3.18 -0.91 -16.08
CA GLY A 78 2.80 -2.28 -16.38
C GLY A 78 1.62 -2.38 -17.36
N ALA A 79 0.62 -1.51 -17.24
CA ALA A 79 -0.50 -1.43 -18.18
C ALA A 79 -0.08 -0.94 -19.58
N LYS A 80 0.97 -0.12 -19.69
CA LYS A 80 1.62 0.26 -20.97
C LYS A 80 2.50 -0.84 -21.57
N GLY A 81 2.84 -1.86 -20.80
CA GLY A 81 3.75 -2.93 -21.21
C GLY A 81 5.22 -2.66 -20.89
N VAL A 82 5.52 -1.77 -19.94
CA VAL A 82 6.87 -1.41 -19.51
C VAL A 82 7.09 -1.81 -18.04
N GLY A 83 8.30 -2.26 -17.72
CA GLY A 83 8.72 -2.56 -16.34
C GLY A 83 8.32 -3.93 -15.84
N PHE A 84 8.46 -4.13 -14.54
CA PHE A 84 8.29 -5.43 -13.89
C PHE A 84 6.83 -5.92 -13.87
N TYR A 85 5.88 -5.01 -13.76
CA TYR A 85 4.47 -5.35 -13.50
C TYR A 85 3.62 -5.62 -14.75
N VAL A 86 4.21 -5.77 -15.92
CA VAL A 86 3.52 -6.08 -17.20
C VAL A 86 2.66 -7.35 -17.11
N SER A 87 3.11 -8.36 -16.38
CA SER A 87 2.37 -9.61 -16.17
C SER A 87 1.31 -9.53 -15.06
N SER A 88 1.32 -8.47 -14.24
CA SER A 88 0.42 -8.32 -13.10
C SER A 88 -1.05 -8.26 -13.52
N THR A 89 -1.90 -9.00 -12.81
CA THR A 89 -3.35 -8.98 -13.03
C THR A 89 -3.95 -7.59 -12.74
N PHE A 90 -3.39 -6.84 -11.78
CA PHE A 90 -3.85 -5.49 -11.48
C PHE A 90 -3.52 -4.51 -12.62
N ALA A 91 -2.31 -4.55 -13.16
CA ALA A 91 -1.95 -3.74 -14.35
C ALA A 91 -2.79 -4.12 -15.58
N LYS A 92 -3.02 -5.42 -15.81
CA LYS A 92 -3.90 -5.90 -16.90
C LYS A 92 -5.34 -5.44 -16.74
N MET A 93 -5.86 -5.35 -15.51
CA MET A 93 -7.18 -4.80 -15.24
C MET A 93 -7.25 -3.33 -15.68
N ILE A 94 -6.25 -2.52 -15.33
CA ILE A 94 -6.17 -1.10 -15.75
C ILE A 94 -6.11 -1.00 -17.28
N GLN A 95 -5.26 -1.82 -17.92
CA GLN A 95 -5.14 -1.89 -19.38
C GLN A 95 -6.48 -2.28 -20.05
N TRP A 96 -7.20 -3.24 -19.46
CA TRP A 96 -8.50 -3.67 -19.98
C TRP A 96 -9.56 -2.56 -19.87
N ILE A 97 -9.60 -1.83 -18.76
CA ILE A 97 -10.46 -0.65 -18.58
C ILE A 97 -10.11 0.40 -19.64
N HIS A 98 -8.83 0.68 -19.88
CA HIS A 98 -8.38 1.58 -20.93
C HIS A 98 -8.90 1.17 -22.31
N LYS A 99 -8.74 -0.11 -22.67
CA LYS A 99 -9.22 -0.65 -23.98
C LYS A 99 -10.74 -0.55 -24.14
N LEU A 100 -11.50 -0.70 -23.06
CA LEU A 100 -12.96 -0.61 -23.09
C LEU A 100 -13.47 0.82 -23.16
N THR A 101 -12.84 1.75 -22.45
CA THR A 101 -13.35 3.11 -22.26
C THR A 101 -12.69 4.13 -23.16
N GLY A 102 -11.49 3.85 -23.69
CA GLY A 102 -10.64 4.80 -24.40
C GLY A 102 -10.02 5.88 -23.50
N LEU A 103 -10.26 5.85 -22.19
CA LEU A 103 -9.72 6.84 -21.26
C LEU A 103 -8.19 6.67 -21.09
N PRO A 104 -7.43 7.76 -20.95
CA PRO A 104 -6.00 7.69 -20.63
C PRO A 104 -5.75 6.89 -19.35
N LEU A 105 -4.62 6.16 -19.30
CA LEU A 105 -4.28 5.28 -18.16
C LEU A 105 -4.15 6.07 -16.85
N GLY A 106 -3.55 7.27 -16.90
CA GLY A 106 -3.44 8.14 -15.75
C GLY A 106 -4.80 8.59 -15.20
N VAL A 107 -5.77 8.87 -16.07
CA VAL A 107 -7.16 9.20 -15.67
C VAL A 107 -7.80 8.01 -14.97
N ILE A 108 -7.63 6.79 -15.51
CA ILE A 108 -8.17 5.57 -14.90
C ILE A 108 -7.54 5.37 -13.51
N GLY A 109 -6.20 5.42 -13.40
CA GLY A 109 -5.50 5.27 -12.12
C GLY A 109 -5.90 6.31 -11.09
N PHE A 110 -6.10 7.56 -11.52
CA PHE A 110 -6.50 8.65 -10.64
C PHE A 110 -7.88 8.41 -9.99
N TRP A 111 -8.86 7.93 -10.77
CA TRP A 111 -10.24 7.71 -10.32
C TRP A 111 -10.49 6.34 -9.71
N LEU A 112 -9.60 5.37 -9.89
CA LEU A 112 -9.79 3.99 -9.45
C LEU A 112 -10.14 3.85 -7.96
N PRO A 113 -9.51 4.62 -7.02
CA PRO A 113 -9.88 4.57 -5.60
C PRO A 113 -11.33 4.94 -5.32
N VAL A 114 -11.83 6.01 -5.96
CA VAL A 114 -13.21 6.48 -5.79
C VAL A 114 -14.21 5.51 -6.41
N LEU A 115 -13.80 4.82 -7.47
CA LEU A 115 -14.67 3.86 -8.17
C LEU A 115 -14.77 2.51 -7.44
N LEU A 116 -13.67 2.05 -6.79
CA LEU A 116 -13.62 0.71 -6.19
C LEU A 116 -14.00 0.69 -4.71
N ILE A 117 -13.47 1.61 -3.92
CA ILE A 117 -13.57 1.49 -2.46
C ILE A 117 -14.99 1.64 -1.91
N PRO A 118 -15.87 2.51 -2.44
CA PRO A 118 -17.25 2.60 -1.97
C PRO A 118 -18.02 1.26 -2.05
N TRP A 119 -17.63 0.34 -2.94
CA TRP A 119 -18.24 -0.99 -3.06
C TRP A 119 -17.98 -1.88 -1.83
N MET A 120 -17.05 -1.53 -0.94
CA MET A 120 -16.91 -2.21 0.36
C MET A 120 -18.20 -2.12 1.20
N ALA A 121 -19.06 -1.15 0.94
CA ALA A 121 -20.38 -1.05 1.55
C ALA A 121 -21.28 -2.26 1.23
N LEU A 122 -21.12 -2.90 0.06
CA LEU A 122 -21.97 -4.01 -0.35
C LEU A 122 -21.79 -5.25 0.56
N PRO A 123 -20.59 -5.84 0.71
CA PRO A 123 -20.38 -6.99 1.60
C PRO A 123 -20.65 -6.63 3.07
N ALA A 124 -20.35 -5.41 3.50
CA ALA A 124 -20.59 -4.96 4.86
C ALA A 124 -22.09 -4.89 5.20
N CYS A 125 -22.88 -4.23 4.37
CA CYS A 125 -24.33 -4.14 4.55
C CYS A 125 -25.04 -5.47 4.31
N PHE A 126 -24.52 -6.33 3.42
CA PHE A 126 -25.01 -7.69 3.24
C PHE A 126 -24.85 -8.52 4.52
N LEU A 127 -23.68 -8.47 5.15
CA LEU A 127 -23.44 -9.13 6.43
C LEU A 127 -24.36 -8.58 7.53
N ALA A 128 -24.51 -7.25 7.61
CA ALA A 128 -25.39 -6.59 8.56
C ALA A 128 -26.84 -7.08 8.42
N ARG A 129 -27.33 -7.21 7.19
CA ARG A 129 -28.64 -7.78 6.89
C ARG A 129 -28.72 -9.26 7.31
N ALA A 130 -27.72 -10.08 7.00
CA ALA A 130 -27.67 -11.48 7.40
C ALA A 130 -27.72 -11.63 8.94
N MET A 131 -27.13 -10.69 9.67
CA MET A 131 -27.19 -10.60 11.15
C MET A 131 -28.50 -10.00 11.67
N ARG A 132 -29.39 -9.50 10.83
CA ARG A 132 -30.57 -8.70 11.20
C ARG A 132 -30.22 -7.44 12.01
N LEU A 133 -29.10 -6.80 11.66
CA LEU A 133 -28.53 -5.58 12.25
C LEU A 133 -28.27 -4.55 11.14
N THR A 134 -29.19 -4.42 10.19
CA THR A 134 -29.02 -3.64 8.95
C THR A 134 -28.60 -2.20 9.24
N GLU A 135 -29.14 -1.60 10.30
CA GLU A 135 -28.78 -0.26 10.77
C GLU A 135 -27.28 -0.13 11.10
N GLY A 136 -26.67 -1.17 11.66
CA GLY A 136 -25.24 -1.18 12.00
C GLY A 136 -24.31 -1.29 10.76
N GLY A 137 -24.87 -1.69 9.63
CA GLY A 137 -24.13 -1.86 8.39
C GLY A 137 -23.51 -0.56 7.87
N VAL A 138 -24.15 0.60 8.11
CA VAL A 138 -23.63 1.91 7.67
C VAL A 138 -22.29 2.21 8.34
N VAL A 139 -22.25 2.16 9.68
CA VAL A 139 -21.04 2.48 10.44
C VAL A 139 -19.95 1.43 10.18
N PHE A 140 -20.33 0.14 10.10
CA PHE A 140 -19.40 -0.92 9.74
C PHE A 140 -18.75 -0.68 8.38
N ALA A 141 -19.54 -0.34 7.36
CA ALA A 141 -19.04 -0.06 6.02
C ALA A 141 -18.15 1.20 5.96
N VAL A 142 -18.58 2.29 6.61
CA VAL A 142 -17.83 3.56 6.61
C VAL A 142 -16.47 3.39 7.31
N MET A 143 -16.44 2.79 8.49
CA MET A 143 -15.19 2.55 9.23
C MET A 143 -14.26 1.58 8.50
N SER A 144 -14.81 0.51 7.92
CA SER A 144 -14.01 -0.47 7.17
C SER A 144 -13.34 0.15 5.93
N ALA A 145 -14.05 1.05 5.24
CA ALA A 145 -13.60 1.64 3.99
C ALA A 145 -12.87 2.98 4.17
N SER A 146 -12.97 3.63 5.32
CA SER A 146 -12.47 4.99 5.50
C SER A 146 -11.76 5.24 6.84
N SER A 147 -11.31 4.19 7.57
CA SER A 147 -10.36 4.37 8.66
C SER A 147 -9.15 5.20 8.16
N ILE A 148 -8.61 6.10 8.99
CA ILE A 148 -7.61 7.08 8.57
C ILE A 148 -6.43 6.43 7.84
N GLY A 149 -5.87 5.35 8.39
CA GLY A 149 -4.75 4.63 7.76
C GLY A 149 -5.08 4.08 6.38
N PHE A 150 -6.32 3.67 6.12
CA PHE A 150 -6.77 3.19 4.82
C PHE A 150 -7.21 4.33 3.89
N LEU A 151 -7.88 5.35 4.43
CA LEU A 151 -8.37 6.50 3.67
C LEU A 151 -7.23 7.25 2.98
N VAL A 152 -6.13 7.53 3.71
CA VAL A 152 -4.94 8.20 3.16
C VAL A 152 -4.32 7.42 2.00
N ARG A 153 -4.39 6.08 2.04
CA ARG A 153 -3.85 5.18 1.01
C ARG A 153 -4.84 4.85 -0.12
N THR A 154 -6.03 5.41 -0.07
CA THR A 154 -7.10 5.17 -1.07
C THR A 154 -7.80 6.46 -1.49
N ARG A 155 -7.11 7.61 -1.38
CA ARG A 155 -7.56 8.91 -1.87
C ARG A 155 -7.38 9.04 -3.38
N LEU A 156 -7.82 10.14 -3.98
CA LEU A 156 -7.61 10.42 -5.41
C LEU A 156 -6.13 10.30 -5.81
N GLY A 157 -5.86 9.69 -6.95
CA GLY A 157 -4.51 9.50 -7.46
C GLY A 157 -3.69 8.44 -6.73
N PHE A 158 -4.23 7.76 -5.71
CA PHE A 158 -3.54 6.70 -4.98
C PHE A 158 -3.89 5.32 -5.58
N CYS A 159 -3.44 5.07 -6.81
CA CYS A 159 -3.66 3.81 -7.53
C CYS A 159 -2.63 2.77 -7.09
N ASP A 160 -2.95 1.99 -6.07
CA ASP A 160 -2.07 0.94 -5.58
C ASP A 160 -2.88 -0.32 -5.20
N THR A 161 -2.17 -1.43 -4.99
CA THR A 161 -2.74 -2.70 -4.51
C THR A 161 -3.39 -2.60 -3.13
N ASP A 162 -3.18 -1.52 -2.40
CA ASP A 162 -3.91 -1.23 -1.18
C ASP A 162 -5.44 -1.19 -1.40
N LEU A 163 -5.89 -0.76 -2.59
CA LEU A 163 -7.30 -0.78 -2.96
C LEU A 163 -7.92 -2.17 -2.85
N ILE A 164 -7.18 -3.19 -3.26
CA ILE A 164 -7.64 -4.59 -3.29
C ILE A 164 -7.27 -5.36 -2.03
N SER A 165 -6.21 -4.94 -1.33
CA SER A 165 -5.70 -5.62 -0.13
C SER A 165 -6.68 -5.60 1.06
N LEU A 166 -7.72 -4.75 1.03
CA LEU A 166 -8.79 -4.74 2.03
C LEU A 166 -10.16 -5.05 1.42
N LEU A 167 -10.46 -4.60 0.19
CA LEU A 167 -11.74 -4.85 -0.48
C LEU A 167 -12.04 -6.35 -0.60
N PHE A 168 -11.12 -7.13 -1.14
CA PHE A 168 -11.33 -8.57 -1.29
C PHE A 168 -11.28 -9.33 0.03
N PRO A 169 -10.33 -9.10 0.96
CA PRO A 169 -10.35 -9.74 2.26
C PRO A 169 -11.61 -9.41 3.09
N LEU A 170 -12.14 -8.19 3.03
CA LEU A 170 -13.40 -7.86 3.67
C LEU A 170 -14.57 -8.65 3.05
N THR A 171 -14.65 -8.70 1.71
CA THR A 171 -15.69 -9.45 0.99
C THR A 171 -15.60 -10.94 1.28
N PHE A 172 -14.36 -11.46 1.30
CA PHE A 172 -14.05 -12.83 1.71
C PHE A 172 -14.57 -13.13 3.13
N ALA A 173 -14.21 -12.30 4.11
CA ALA A 173 -14.60 -12.48 5.49
C ALA A 173 -16.11 -12.36 5.68
N CYS A 174 -16.76 -11.35 5.09
CA CYS A 174 -18.21 -11.14 5.18
C CYS A 174 -19.00 -12.30 4.56
N SER A 175 -18.59 -12.78 3.37
CA SER A 175 -19.23 -13.91 2.70
C SER A 175 -19.05 -15.21 3.47
N LEU A 176 -17.83 -15.47 3.97
CA LEU A 176 -17.52 -16.64 4.80
C LEU A 176 -18.32 -16.62 6.09
N MET A 177 -18.39 -15.46 6.76
CA MET A 177 -19.14 -15.28 8.00
C MET A 177 -20.64 -15.50 7.77
N ALA A 178 -21.22 -14.93 6.71
CA ALA A 178 -22.64 -15.13 6.38
C ALA A 178 -22.95 -16.61 6.10
N TRP A 179 -22.04 -17.33 5.43
CA TRP A 179 -22.14 -18.77 5.27
C TRP A 179 -22.02 -19.52 6.60
N PHE A 180 -21.08 -19.13 7.45
CA PHE A 180 -20.75 -19.77 8.72
C PHE A 180 -21.87 -19.61 9.76
N MET A 181 -22.51 -18.44 9.79
CA MET A 181 -23.64 -18.14 10.69
C MET A 181 -24.80 -19.10 10.54
N GLY A 182 -25.09 -19.56 9.32
CA GLY A 182 -26.15 -20.55 9.08
C GLY A 182 -25.89 -21.95 9.67
N ARG A 183 -24.72 -22.20 10.25
CA ARG A 183 -24.24 -23.52 10.71
C ARG A 183 -23.72 -23.54 12.14
N THR A 184 -23.67 -22.41 12.79
CA THR A 184 -23.09 -22.23 14.12
C THR A 184 -24.15 -21.66 15.08
N ARG A 185 -23.91 -21.78 16.38
CA ARG A 185 -24.79 -21.21 17.39
C ARG A 185 -24.77 -19.69 17.32
N GLY A 186 -25.92 -19.06 17.39
CA GLY A 186 -26.04 -17.60 17.30
C GLY A 186 -25.41 -16.83 18.46
N SER A 187 -25.23 -17.47 19.62
CA SER A 187 -24.53 -16.89 20.78
C SER A 187 -23.86 -17.97 21.63
N TRP A 188 -22.92 -17.57 22.50
CA TRP A 188 -22.24 -18.46 23.44
C TRP A 188 -23.19 -19.20 24.39
N ARG A 189 -24.37 -18.64 24.67
CA ARG A 189 -25.33 -19.10 25.68
C ARG A 189 -26.65 -19.68 25.13
N CYS A 190 -26.97 -19.45 23.86
CA CYS A 190 -28.29 -19.83 23.32
C CYS A 190 -28.31 -21.23 22.73
N ALA A 191 -28.72 -22.17 23.53
CA ALA A 191 -29.40 -23.34 23.03
C ALA A 191 -30.85 -22.93 22.70
N GLY A 192 -31.19 -22.52 21.49
CA GLY A 192 -32.59 -22.28 21.18
C GLY A 192 -32.96 -21.37 20.02
N GLU A 193 -32.07 -20.49 19.51
CA GLU A 193 -32.36 -19.87 18.23
C GLU A 193 -31.99 -20.85 17.11
N GLU A 194 -33.00 -21.55 16.58
CA GLU A 194 -32.83 -22.32 15.35
C GLU A 194 -32.51 -21.39 14.22
N LEU A 195 -31.27 -21.50 13.71
CA LEU A 195 -30.86 -20.81 12.51
C LEU A 195 -31.61 -21.38 11.30
N PRO A 196 -31.93 -20.57 10.28
CA PRO A 196 -32.71 -21.03 9.14
C PRO A 196 -32.01 -22.22 8.46
N PRO A 197 -32.79 -23.17 7.93
CA PRO A 197 -32.26 -24.37 7.31
C PRO A 197 -31.39 -24.01 6.11
N TYR A 198 -30.45 -24.89 5.83
CA TYR A 198 -29.50 -24.84 4.74
C TYR A 198 -30.17 -24.47 3.41
N SER A 199 -29.82 -23.34 2.82
CA SER A 199 -30.31 -22.96 1.49
C SER A 199 -29.20 -23.09 0.45
N ARG A 200 -29.56 -23.28 -0.82
CA ARG A 200 -28.64 -23.30 -1.95
C ARG A 200 -27.81 -21.98 -2.02
N MET A 201 -28.36 -20.87 -1.55
CA MET A 201 -27.68 -19.57 -1.42
C MET A 201 -26.42 -19.67 -0.57
N SER A 202 -26.39 -20.55 0.40
CA SER A 202 -25.27 -20.78 1.28
C SER A 202 -24.01 -21.27 0.56
N SER A 203 -24.15 -22.14 -0.44
CA SER A 203 -23.01 -22.60 -1.26
C SER A 203 -22.49 -21.51 -2.18
N VAL A 204 -23.37 -20.61 -2.65
CA VAL A 204 -22.95 -19.42 -3.42
C VAL A 204 -22.07 -18.51 -2.56
N LEU A 205 -22.42 -18.28 -1.30
CA LEU A 205 -21.60 -17.46 -0.38
C LEU A 205 -20.22 -18.07 -0.12
N LEU A 206 -20.18 -19.41 0.01
CA LEU A 206 -18.93 -20.14 0.17
C LEU A 206 -18.02 -19.97 -1.06
N LEU A 207 -18.55 -20.19 -2.26
CA LEU A 207 -17.81 -20.03 -3.50
C LEU A 207 -17.43 -18.57 -3.76
N LEU A 208 -18.29 -17.61 -3.40
CA LEU A 208 -17.97 -16.17 -3.49
C LEU A 208 -16.78 -15.83 -2.59
N SER A 209 -16.76 -16.35 -1.34
CA SER A 209 -15.63 -16.15 -0.45
C SER A 209 -14.34 -16.68 -1.09
N GLY A 210 -14.32 -17.94 -1.53
CA GLY A 210 -13.15 -18.52 -2.19
C GLY A 210 -12.72 -17.78 -3.47
N ALA A 211 -13.68 -17.31 -4.29
CA ALA A 211 -13.42 -16.56 -5.50
C ALA A 211 -12.78 -15.19 -5.19
N CYS A 212 -13.29 -14.47 -4.18
CA CYS A 212 -12.67 -13.23 -3.70
C CYS A 212 -11.25 -13.48 -3.20
N GLY A 213 -11.03 -14.58 -2.47
CA GLY A 213 -9.69 -15.00 -2.04
C GLY A 213 -8.77 -15.27 -3.24
N ALA A 214 -9.22 -16.00 -4.25
CA ALA A 214 -8.46 -16.29 -5.46
C ALA A 214 -8.12 -15.03 -6.27
N LEU A 215 -9.08 -14.11 -6.43
CA LEU A 215 -8.84 -12.82 -7.08
C LEU A 215 -7.80 -12.01 -6.33
N ASN A 216 -7.92 -11.95 -5.00
CA ASN A 216 -6.94 -11.27 -4.17
C ASN A 216 -5.53 -11.86 -4.32
N MET A 217 -5.39 -13.19 -4.26
CA MET A 217 -4.10 -13.87 -4.44
C MET A 217 -3.47 -13.62 -5.81
N ASN A 218 -4.30 -13.54 -6.87
CA ASN A 218 -3.82 -13.24 -8.23
C ASN A 218 -3.39 -11.78 -8.42
N MET A 219 -4.01 -10.83 -7.70
CA MET A 219 -3.68 -9.42 -7.80
C MET A 219 -2.59 -9.01 -6.81
N TYR A 220 -2.61 -9.56 -5.58
CA TYR A 220 -1.69 -9.21 -4.52
C TYR A 220 -1.49 -10.38 -3.54
N SER A 221 -0.55 -11.25 -3.83
CA SER A 221 -0.30 -12.49 -3.07
C SER A 221 0.12 -12.27 -1.61
N GLN A 222 0.71 -11.12 -1.28
CA GLN A 222 1.16 -10.83 0.10
C GLN A 222 0.02 -10.74 1.11
N SER A 223 -1.20 -10.43 0.68
CA SER A 223 -2.37 -10.43 1.55
C SER A 223 -2.93 -11.83 1.87
N GLY A 224 -2.31 -12.89 1.36
CA GLY A 224 -2.67 -14.27 1.70
C GLY A 224 -2.62 -14.60 3.19
N SER A 225 -1.77 -13.91 3.95
CA SER A 225 -1.67 -14.07 5.42
C SER A 225 -2.97 -13.74 6.14
N ILE A 226 -3.67 -12.65 5.75
CA ILE A 226 -4.94 -12.28 6.37
C ILE A 226 -6.06 -13.26 6.00
N LEU A 227 -6.08 -13.76 4.75
CA LEU A 227 -7.05 -14.77 4.32
C LEU A 227 -6.87 -16.08 5.09
N LEU A 228 -5.63 -16.54 5.29
CA LEU A 228 -5.31 -17.71 6.10
C LEU A 228 -5.69 -17.49 7.57
N ALA A 229 -5.44 -16.32 8.13
CA ALA A 229 -5.81 -16.01 9.49
C ALA A 229 -7.34 -16.04 9.70
N VAL A 230 -8.12 -15.51 8.74
CA VAL A 230 -9.59 -15.59 8.78
C VAL A 230 -10.09 -17.04 8.67
N LEU A 231 -9.50 -17.85 7.76
CA LEU A 231 -9.83 -19.28 7.67
C LEU A 231 -9.45 -20.05 8.94
N GLY A 232 -8.27 -19.77 9.49
CA GLY A 232 -7.83 -20.36 10.76
C GLY A 232 -8.76 -20.00 11.91
N MET A 233 -9.22 -18.75 11.98
CA MET A 233 -10.21 -18.31 12.97
C MET A 233 -11.54 -19.01 12.78
N ALA A 234 -12.05 -19.15 11.54
CA ALA A 234 -13.27 -19.89 11.25
C ALA A 234 -13.15 -21.37 11.65
N PHE A 235 -11.99 -21.99 11.41
CA PHE A 235 -11.73 -23.34 11.89
C PHE A 235 -11.75 -23.43 13.41
N LEU A 236 -11.06 -22.53 14.11
CA LEU A 236 -11.07 -22.48 15.58
C LEU A 236 -12.47 -22.25 16.13
N GLU A 237 -13.21 -21.28 15.59
CA GLU A 237 -14.60 -21.04 16.01
C GLU A 237 -15.49 -22.26 15.80
N SER A 238 -15.31 -23.04 14.74
CA SER A 238 -16.10 -24.27 14.50
C SER A 238 -15.97 -25.26 15.62
N LEU A 239 -14.81 -25.32 16.29
CA LEU A 239 -14.57 -26.23 17.41
C LEU A 239 -15.41 -25.88 18.66
N PHE A 240 -15.72 -24.58 18.84
CA PHE A 240 -16.44 -24.07 20.01
C PHE A 240 -17.92 -23.80 19.75
N LEU A 241 -18.27 -23.34 18.53
CA LEU A 241 -19.61 -22.87 18.19
C LEU A 241 -20.45 -23.90 17.47
N ALA A 242 -19.87 -24.94 16.87
CA ALA A 242 -20.59 -25.95 16.14
C ALA A 242 -20.68 -27.28 16.93
N PRO A 243 -21.81 -28.00 16.86
CA PRO A 243 -21.88 -29.34 17.36
C PRO A 243 -20.92 -30.25 16.58
N ARG A 244 -20.31 -31.23 17.26
CA ARG A 244 -19.36 -32.18 16.63
C ARG A 244 -19.92 -32.88 15.39
N LYS A 245 -21.22 -33.14 15.34
CA LYS A 245 -21.90 -33.77 14.21
C LYS A 245 -21.83 -32.93 12.91
N ASP A 246 -21.65 -31.59 13.04
CA ASP A 246 -21.65 -30.65 11.91
C ASP A 246 -20.23 -30.27 11.47
N TRP A 247 -19.18 -30.68 12.23
CA TRP A 247 -17.78 -30.43 11.88
C TRP A 247 -17.38 -30.89 10.49
N PRO A 248 -17.72 -32.12 10.05
CA PRO A 248 -17.34 -32.59 8.72
C PRO A 248 -17.86 -31.69 7.60
N GLU A 249 -19.08 -31.18 7.76
CA GLU A 249 -19.71 -30.29 6.81
C GLU A 249 -19.00 -28.91 6.79
N LEU A 250 -18.77 -28.31 7.98
CA LEU A 250 -18.09 -27.05 8.13
C LEU A 250 -16.65 -27.11 7.56
N TRP A 251 -15.89 -28.16 7.94
CA TRP A 251 -14.51 -28.29 7.51
C TRP A 251 -14.39 -28.57 6.01
N THR A 252 -15.35 -29.28 5.43
CA THR A 252 -15.44 -29.45 3.97
C THR A 252 -15.64 -28.13 3.27
N GLY A 253 -16.50 -27.25 3.80
CA GLY A 253 -16.69 -25.92 3.27
C GLY A 253 -15.44 -25.04 3.40
N LEU A 254 -14.80 -25.04 4.58
CA LEU A 254 -13.54 -24.30 4.77
C LEU A 254 -12.43 -24.82 3.84
N LEU A 255 -12.37 -26.14 3.63
CA LEU A 255 -11.43 -26.77 2.69
C LEU A 255 -11.72 -26.35 1.23
N ALA A 256 -12.99 -26.26 0.85
CA ALA A 256 -13.39 -25.76 -0.47
C ALA A 256 -12.96 -24.30 -0.68
N VAL A 257 -13.17 -23.43 0.32
CA VAL A 257 -12.69 -22.03 0.27
C VAL A 257 -11.17 -21.97 0.18
N TYR A 258 -10.46 -22.77 0.98
CA TYR A 258 -9.02 -22.87 0.94
C TYR A 258 -8.51 -23.30 -0.44
N ALA A 259 -9.07 -24.38 -0.99
CA ALA A 259 -8.69 -24.91 -2.29
C ALA A 259 -8.89 -23.85 -3.40
N LEU A 260 -10.04 -23.18 -3.40
CA LEU A 260 -10.34 -22.16 -4.40
C LEU A 260 -9.41 -20.93 -4.26
N THR A 261 -9.11 -20.53 -3.02
CA THR A 261 -8.26 -19.35 -2.75
C THR A 261 -6.81 -19.57 -3.17
N PHE A 262 -6.24 -20.74 -2.83
CA PHE A 262 -4.79 -20.98 -2.94
C PHE A 262 -4.40 -22.00 -4.02
N GLY A 263 -5.36 -22.76 -4.56
CA GLY A 263 -5.08 -23.90 -5.43
C GLY A 263 -5.16 -23.59 -6.94
N GLY A 264 -5.38 -22.33 -7.34
CA GLY A 264 -5.50 -21.96 -8.75
C GLY A 264 -6.57 -22.78 -9.50
N VAL A 265 -6.31 -23.17 -10.75
CA VAL A 265 -7.28 -23.93 -11.58
C VAL A 265 -7.61 -25.30 -10.97
N ALA A 266 -6.62 -26.01 -10.43
CA ALA A 266 -6.84 -27.29 -9.76
C ALA A 266 -7.71 -27.10 -8.50
N GLY A 267 -7.45 -26.04 -7.75
CA GLY A 267 -8.25 -25.66 -6.57
C GLY A 267 -9.71 -25.35 -6.90
N LEU A 268 -9.98 -24.75 -8.04
CA LEU A 268 -11.35 -24.54 -8.53
C LEU A 268 -12.09 -25.87 -8.71
N GLY A 269 -11.46 -26.86 -9.36
CA GLY A 269 -12.05 -28.18 -9.52
C GLY A 269 -12.38 -28.85 -8.19
N VAL A 270 -11.41 -28.83 -7.26
CA VAL A 270 -11.60 -29.38 -5.90
C VAL A 270 -12.73 -28.65 -5.17
N ALA A 271 -12.75 -27.32 -5.20
CA ALA A 271 -13.78 -26.52 -4.53
C ALA A 271 -15.19 -26.82 -5.06
N LEU A 272 -15.34 -26.94 -6.39
CA LEU A 272 -16.63 -27.28 -7.00
C LEU A 272 -17.12 -28.67 -6.60
N VAL A 273 -16.21 -29.66 -6.53
CA VAL A 273 -16.55 -31.03 -6.06
C VAL A 273 -16.98 -30.99 -4.58
N LEU A 274 -16.21 -30.35 -3.71
CA LEU A 274 -16.52 -30.26 -2.28
C LEU A 274 -17.82 -29.48 -2.02
N ALA A 275 -18.02 -28.37 -2.69
CA ALA A 275 -19.26 -27.60 -2.61
C ALA A 275 -20.46 -28.37 -3.18
N GLY A 276 -20.26 -29.16 -4.24
CA GLY A 276 -21.27 -30.06 -4.81
C GLY A 276 -21.66 -31.17 -3.83
N ILE A 277 -20.70 -31.85 -3.22
CA ILE A 277 -20.99 -32.88 -2.18
C ILE A 277 -21.76 -32.22 -1.05
N GLN A 278 -21.33 -31.06 -0.57
CA GLN A 278 -21.97 -30.33 0.52
C GLN A 278 -23.43 -29.93 0.19
N THR A 279 -23.71 -29.58 -1.08
CA THR A 279 -25.02 -29.11 -1.52
C THR A 279 -25.98 -30.23 -1.85
N PHE A 280 -25.51 -31.26 -2.54
CA PHE A 280 -26.36 -32.29 -3.12
C PHE A 280 -26.35 -33.62 -2.35
N ARG A 281 -25.31 -33.90 -1.56
CA ARG A 281 -25.12 -35.14 -0.81
C ARG A 281 -24.52 -34.91 0.58
N PRO A 282 -25.08 -34.02 1.43
CA PRO A 282 -24.52 -33.70 2.73
C PRO A 282 -24.45 -34.91 3.67
N GLU A 283 -25.31 -35.93 3.46
CA GLU A 283 -25.29 -37.18 4.20
C GLU A 283 -23.97 -37.96 4.06
N LEU A 284 -23.29 -37.87 2.92
CA LEU A 284 -21.99 -38.50 2.71
C LEU A 284 -20.94 -37.99 3.70
N LEU A 285 -21.01 -36.70 4.07
CA LEU A 285 -20.06 -36.07 4.99
C LEU A 285 -20.16 -36.56 6.42
N ARG A 286 -21.30 -37.20 6.79
CA ARG A 286 -21.54 -37.73 8.14
C ARG A 286 -20.94 -39.13 8.34
N HIS A 287 -20.52 -39.81 7.27
CA HIS A 287 -19.89 -41.13 7.39
C HIS A 287 -18.43 -40.99 7.86
N LYS A 288 -18.03 -41.83 8.84
CA LYS A 288 -16.66 -41.84 9.39
C LYS A 288 -15.58 -42.01 8.29
N VAL A 289 -15.87 -42.88 7.32
CA VAL A 289 -14.92 -43.14 6.19
C VAL A 289 -14.72 -41.86 5.36
N THR A 290 -15.80 -41.13 5.04
CA THR A 290 -15.74 -39.87 4.30
C THR A 290 -14.97 -38.81 5.07
N PHE A 291 -15.15 -38.75 6.38
CA PHE A 291 -14.44 -37.82 7.26
C PHE A 291 -12.92 -38.09 7.24
N VAL A 292 -12.52 -39.37 7.34
CA VAL A 292 -11.10 -39.76 7.23
C VAL A 292 -10.54 -39.45 5.84
N ALA A 293 -11.32 -39.76 4.78
CA ALA A 293 -10.91 -39.44 3.40
C ALA A 293 -10.73 -37.92 3.21
N LEU A 294 -11.63 -37.09 3.77
CA LEU A 294 -11.49 -35.63 3.75
C LEU A 294 -10.24 -35.17 4.50
N GLY A 295 -9.90 -35.81 5.63
CA GLY A 295 -8.66 -35.53 6.36
C GLY A 295 -7.42 -35.81 5.51
N VAL A 296 -7.41 -36.93 4.76
CA VAL A 296 -6.31 -37.27 3.83
C VAL A 296 -6.25 -36.26 2.69
N VAL A 297 -7.40 -35.89 2.10
CA VAL A 297 -7.48 -34.84 1.06
C VAL A 297 -6.99 -33.50 1.62
N ALA A 298 -7.38 -33.13 2.83
CA ALA A 298 -6.91 -31.91 3.47
C ALA A 298 -5.41 -31.90 3.66
N MET A 299 -4.81 -32.99 4.13
CA MET A 299 -3.35 -33.14 4.26
C MET A 299 -2.65 -33.06 2.91
N PHE A 300 -3.19 -33.71 1.88
CA PHE A 300 -2.67 -33.64 0.52
C PHE A 300 -2.70 -32.23 -0.02
N LEU A 301 -3.83 -31.51 0.10
CA LEU A 301 -3.97 -30.13 -0.35
C LEU A 301 -3.09 -29.17 0.45
N PHE A 302 -2.94 -29.39 1.75
CA PHE A 302 -2.03 -28.64 2.62
C PHE A 302 -0.59 -28.71 2.11
N TYR A 303 -0.16 -29.92 1.72
CA TYR A 303 1.19 -30.11 1.20
C TYR A 303 1.32 -29.66 -0.25
N HIS A 304 0.38 -30.04 -1.12
CA HIS A 304 0.40 -29.78 -2.56
C HIS A 304 0.30 -28.29 -2.89
N PHE A 305 -0.58 -27.54 -2.22
CA PHE A 305 -0.69 -26.10 -2.39
C PHE A 305 0.31 -25.30 -1.55
N GLY A 306 1.24 -25.97 -0.91
CA GLY A 306 2.37 -25.33 -0.26
C GLY A 306 2.03 -24.51 0.98
N LEU A 307 0.91 -24.81 1.68
CA LEU A 307 0.54 -24.07 2.91
C LEU A 307 1.65 -24.13 3.96
N HIS A 308 2.33 -25.27 4.11
CA HIS A 308 3.48 -25.41 5.01
C HIS A 308 4.61 -24.42 4.65
N LYS A 309 4.86 -24.19 3.35
CA LYS A 309 5.85 -23.20 2.88
C LYS A 309 5.36 -21.77 3.11
N ASN A 310 4.07 -21.52 2.85
CA ASN A 310 3.47 -20.20 3.07
C ASN A 310 3.47 -19.83 4.55
N ILE A 311 3.08 -20.72 5.44
CA ILE A 311 3.17 -20.48 6.89
C ILE A 311 4.62 -20.24 7.30
N GLY A 312 5.55 -21.07 6.82
CA GLY A 312 7.00 -20.89 7.06
C GLY A 312 7.50 -19.54 6.57
N ALA A 313 7.13 -19.13 5.35
CA ALA A 313 7.49 -17.84 4.78
C ALA A 313 6.89 -16.66 5.56
N TYR A 314 5.64 -16.74 5.99
CA TYR A 314 5.03 -15.70 6.83
C TYR A 314 5.67 -15.60 8.21
N LEU A 315 5.98 -16.75 8.84
CA LEU A 315 6.71 -16.77 10.12
C LEU A 315 8.13 -16.23 9.97
N GLN A 316 8.82 -16.57 8.88
CA GLN A 316 10.14 -16.02 8.56
C GLN A 316 10.08 -14.53 8.24
N ALA A 317 9.06 -14.06 7.51
CA ALA A 317 8.86 -12.65 7.25
C ALA A 317 8.66 -11.88 8.57
N ILE A 318 7.79 -12.36 9.45
CA ILE A 318 7.58 -11.77 10.78
C ILE A 318 8.89 -11.80 11.61
N ALA A 319 9.62 -12.92 11.59
CA ALA A 319 10.91 -13.04 12.27
C ALA A 319 11.98 -12.16 11.61
N GLY A 320 11.97 -12.00 10.29
CA GLY A 320 12.86 -11.14 9.53
C GLY A 320 12.66 -9.65 9.82
N TYR A 321 11.43 -9.19 9.95
CA TYR A 321 11.13 -7.83 10.44
C TYR A 321 11.65 -7.62 11.87
N ALA A 322 11.67 -8.68 12.70
CA ALA A 322 12.23 -8.62 14.04
C ALA A 322 13.76 -8.77 14.06
N LYS A 323 14.37 -9.46 13.08
CA LYS A 323 15.82 -9.75 13.01
C LYS A 323 16.65 -8.76 12.19
N ALA A 324 16.04 -7.83 11.45
CA ALA A 324 16.76 -6.85 10.63
C ALA A 324 17.78 -5.98 11.39
N VAL A 325 17.98 -6.24 12.69
CA VAL A 325 18.89 -5.51 13.59
C VAL A 325 20.19 -6.29 13.91
N THR A 326 20.35 -7.57 13.52
CA THR A 326 21.45 -8.39 14.09
C THR A 326 22.08 -9.45 13.18
N GLU A 327 22.23 -9.25 11.88
CA GLU A 327 23.11 -10.15 11.11
C GLU A 327 24.39 -9.44 10.65
N VAL A 328 25.43 -9.57 11.44
CA VAL A 328 26.82 -9.41 11.01
C VAL A 328 27.16 -10.66 10.18
N GLY A 329 26.96 -10.53 8.86
CA GLY A 329 27.28 -11.59 7.92
C GLY A 329 28.78 -11.80 7.72
N ASN A 330 29.16 -12.88 7.06
CA ASN A 330 30.53 -13.30 6.75
C ASN A 330 31.42 -12.13 6.29
N LYS A 331 32.59 -12.00 6.89
CA LYS A 331 33.55 -10.91 6.66
C LYS A 331 34.12 -10.79 5.22
N THR A 332 33.72 -11.67 4.31
CA THR A 332 34.16 -11.68 2.90
C THR A 332 33.10 -11.16 1.91
N ALA A 333 31.84 -11.00 2.34
CA ALA A 333 30.77 -10.46 1.50
C ALA A 333 30.66 -8.93 1.65
N LEU A 334 30.26 -8.24 0.59
CA LEU A 334 29.98 -6.80 0.64
C LEU A 334 28.87 -6.52 1.66
N GLN A 335 29.11 -5.57 2.57
CA GLN A 335 28.08 -5.05 3.46
C GLN A 335 27.25 -4.01 2.69
N LEU A 336 26.14 -4.41 2.10
CA LEU A 336 25.32 -3.53 1.28
C LEU A 336 24.26 -2.78 2.09
N PRO A 337 23.87 -1.56 1.68
CA PRO A 337 22.88 -0.77 2.41
C PRO A 337 21.47 -1.36 2.33
N SER A 338 20.66 -1.10 3.37
CA SER A 338 19.23 -1.43 3.38
C SER A 338 18.39 -0.16 3.45
N ILE A 339 17.32 -0.10 2.66
CA ILE A 339 16.41 1.04 2.64
C ILE A 339 15.48 1.11 3.86
N THR A 340 15.42 0.08 4.69
CA THR A 340 14.47 0.00 5.82
C THR A 340 14.57 1.20 6.77
N GLN A 341 15.73 1.86 6.81
CA GLN A 341 15.95 3.07 7.61
C GLN A 341 15.29 4.33 7.01
N SER A 342 15.15 4.40 5.69
CA SER A 342 14.63 5.57 4.99
C SER A 342 13.13 5.48 4.66
N VAL A 343 12.58 4.27 4.60
CA VAL A 343 11.17 4.05 4.21
C VAL A 343 10.25 4.21 5.41
N ARG A 344 9.41 5.25 5.36
CA ARG A 344 8.43 5.56 6.43
C ARG A 344 7.45 4.43 6.72
N GLU A 345 7.10 3.63 5.74
CA GLU A 345 6.14 2.54 5.87
C GLU A 345 6.65 1.38 6.74
N ALA A 346 7.98 1.20 6.78
CA ALA A 346 8.64 0.21 7.61
C ALA A 346 8.85 0.68 9.07
N GLN A 347 8.58 1.96 9.37
CA GLN A 347 8.76 2.49 10.73
C GLN A 347 7.69 1.97 11.66
N ASN A 348 8.11 1.58 12.87
CA ASN A 348 7.22 1.17 13.95
C ASN A 348 6.39 2.35 14.44
N LEU A 349 5.14 2.09 14.80
CA LEU A 349 4.24 3.10 15.39
C LEU A 349 4.21 2.98 16.92
N ALA A 350 4.02 4.10 17.59
CA ALA A 350 3.59 4.10 18.98
C ALA A 350 2.10 3.70 19.08
N TRP A 351 1.65 3.25 20.25
CA TRP A 351 0.27 2.76 20.43
C TRP A 351 -0.78 3.84 20.20
N ASP A 352 -0.51 5.06 20.62
CA ASP A 352 -1.37 6.23 20.39
C ASP A 352 -1.47 6.58 18.90
N GLU A 353 -0.37 6.46 18.15
CA GLU A 353 -0.37 6.64 16.70
C GLU A 353 -1.20 5.58 15.98
N VAL A 354 -1.13 4.30 16.42
CA VAL A 354 -2.00 3.25 15.89
C VAL A 354 -3.47 3.61 16.13
N ALA A 355 -3.81 4.02 17.35
CA ALA A 355 -5.17 4.38 17.69
C ALA A 355 -5.69 5.57 16.85
N VAL A 356 -4.88 6.59 16.66
CA VAL A 356 -5.21 7.75 15.81
C VAL A 356 -5.37 7.32 14.34
N ARG A 357 -4.46 6.50 13.81
CA ARG A 357 -4.56 6.02 12.41
C ARG A 357 -5.76 5.13 12.13
N VAL A 358 -6.28 4.43 13.14
CA VAL A 358 -7.46 3.57 12.98
C VAL A 358 -8.76 4.34 13.22
N ALA A 359 -8.85 5.12 14.28
CA ALA A 359 -10.11 5.68 14.76
C ALA A 359 -10.14 7.22 14.87
N GLY A 360 -9.05 7.91 14.56
CA GLY A 360 -8.92 9.36 14.68
C GLY A 360 -8.54 9.84 16.07
N SER A 361 -8.71 9.00 17.10
CA SER A 361 -8.31 9.32 18.48
C SER A 361 -8.20 8.06 19.35
N SER A 362 -7.40 8.12 20.42
CA SER A 362 -7.19 7.00 21.33
C SER A 362 -8.47 6.61 22.08
N TRP A 363 -9.31 7.57 22.45
CA TRP A 363 -10.57 7.28 23.14
C TRP A 363 -11.60 6.58 22.25
N LEU A 364 -11.71 6.99 20.97
CA LEU A 364 -12.55 6.30 19.99
C LEU A 364 -12.03 4.88 19.73
N PHE A 365 -10.71 4.69 19.68
CA PHE A 365 -10.13 3.36 19.52
C PHE A 365 -10.52 2.44 20.68
N ILE A 366 -10.34 2.90 21.93
CA ILE A 366 -10.70 2.12 23.12
C ILE A 366 -12.20 1.82 23.14
N LEU A 367 -13.05 2.81 22.86
CA LEU A 367 -14.50 2.65 22.76
C LEU A 367 -14.87 1.62 21.69
N GLY A 368 -14.26 1.70 20.49
CA GLY A 368 -14.48 0.78 19.38
C GLY A 368 -14.10 -0.66 19.74
N VAL A 369 -12.98 -0.87 20.42
CA VAL A 369 -12.55 -2.19 20.91
C VAL A 369 -13.53 -2.73 21.95
N ALA A 370 -13.97 -1.91 22.90
CA ALA A 370 -14.96 -2.31 23.92
C ALA A 370 -16.31 -2.70 23.27
N MET A 371 -16.76 -1.91 22.29
CA MET A 371 -17.98 -2.21 21.54
C MET A 371 -17.81 -3.45 20.64
N TYR A 372 -16.62 -3.68 20.09
CA TYR A 372 -16.33 -4.91 19.36
C TYR A 372 -16.38 -6.13 20.28
N ALA A 373 -15.84 -6.04 21.49
CA ALA A 373 -15.95 -7.10 22.48
C ALA A 373 -17.42 -7.40 22.84
N LEU A 374 -18.26 -6.36 22.99
CA LEU A 374 -19.70 -6.52 23.18
C LEU A 374 -20.36 -7.19 21.96
N ALA A 375 -20.00 -6.78 20.75
CA ALA A 375 -20.51 -7.38 19.52
C ALA A 375 -20.14 -8.88 19.44
N VAL A 376 -18.89 -9.24 19.72
CA VAL A 376 -18.42 -10.64 19.78
C VAL A 376 -19.13 -11.43 20.89
N TYR A 377 -19.32 -10.83 22.06
CA TYR A 377 -20.07 -11.49 23.15
C TYR A 377 -21.50 -11.84 22.73
N ARG A 378 -22.13 -10.99 21.93
CA ARG A 378 -23.50 -11.21 21.41
C ARG A 378 -23.55 -12.09 20.16
N ARG A 379 -22.57 -11.91 19.28
CA ARG A 379 -22.43 -12.58 17.97
C ARG A 379 -21.01 -13.13 17.83
N PRO A 380 -20.74 -14.33 18.37
CA PRO A 380 -19.38 -14.88 18.42
C PRO A 380 -18.72 -15.04 17.04
N GLN A 381 -19.49 -15.18 15.96
CA GLN A 381 -18.98 -15.27 14.59
C GLN A 381 -18.19 -14.01 14.15
N LEU A 382 -18.37 -12.89 14.85
CA LEU A 382 -17.58 -11.68 14.62
C LEU A 382 -16.10 -11.84 14.99
N LEU A 383 -15.72 -12.92 15.71
CA LEU A 383 -14.32 -13.29 15.90
C LEU A 383 -13.56 -13.49 14.59
N LEU A 384 -14.26 -13.85 13.49
CA LEU A 384 -13.65 -13.93 12.16
C LEU A 384 -13.00 -12.60 11.73
N LEU A 385 -13.40 -11.47 12.32
CA LEU A 385 -12.79 -10.15 12.05
C LEU A 385 -11.62 -9.82 13.01
N LEU A 386 -11.35 -10.65 14.03
CA LEU A 386 -10.25 -10.44 14.96
C LEU A 386 -8.86 -10.37 14.27
N PRO A 387 -8.57 -11.16 13.22
CA PRO A 387 -7.31 -11.06 12.50
C PRO A 387 -7.02 -9.65 11.94
N PHE A 388 -8.05 -8.90 11.52
CA PHE A 388 -7.90 -7.53 11.06
C PHE A 388 -7.45 -6.59 12.20
N LEU A 389 -8.03 -6.74 13.38
CA LEU A 389 -7.60 -5.98 14.56
C LEU A 389 -6.19 -6.37 14.98
N GLY A 390 -5.90 -7.68 15.03
CA GLY A 390 -4.59 -8.20 15.40
C GLY A 390 -3.48 -7.68 14.49
N LEU A 391 -3.74 -7.69 13.17
CA LEU A 391 -2.79 -7.16 12.19
C LEU A 391 -2.58 -5.65 12.34
N SER A 392 -3.67 -4.90 12.60
CA SER A 392 -3.58 -3.46 12.88
C SER A 392 -2.75 -3.16 14.13
N MET A 393 -2.97 -3.89 15.22
CA MET A 393 -2.17 -3.74 16.45
C MET A 393 -0.71 -4.15 16.25
N ALA A 394 -0.43 -5.10 15.37
CA ALA A 394 0.92 -5.50 15.01
C ALA A 394 1.73 -4.38 14.31
N SER A 395 1.10 -3.28 13.86
CA SER A 395 1.81 -2.10 13.30
C SER A 395 2.86 -1.52 14.24
N VAL A 396 2.73 -1.73 15.54
CA VAL A 396 3.74 -1.34 16.56
C VAL A 396 5.10 -2.01 16.28
N LYS A 397 5.12 -3.16 15.58
CA LYS A 397 6.33 -3.95 15.30
C LYS A 397 6.56 -4.24 13.82
N LEU A 398 5.51 -4.25 13.01
CA LEU A 398 5.56 -4.67 11.61
C LEU A 398 5.54 -3.49 10.62
N GLY A 399 5.43 -2.26 11.11
CA GLY A 399 5.38 -1.06 10.28
C GLY A 399 3.98 -0.45 10.15
N ASN A 400 3.95 0.82 9.82
CA ASN A 400 2.76 1.67 9.91
C ASN A 400 1.64 1.31 8.92
N ARG A 401 1.97 0.62 7.82
CA ARG A 401 1.02 0.18 6.78
C ARG A 401 -0.09 -0.70 7.34
N PHE A 402 0.21 -1.54 8.33
CA PHE A 402 -0.76 -2.50 8.87
C PHE A 402 -1.89 -1.86 9.69
N ALA A 403 -1.74 -0.59 10.12
CA ALA A 403 -2.80 0.13 10.82
C ALA A 403 -4.09 0.24 9.98
N MET A 404 -4.01 0.20 8.64
CA MET A 404 -5.16 0.31 7.73
C MET A 404 -6.23 -0.77 7.92
N PHE A 405 -5.88 -1.92 8.49
CA PHE A 405 -6.81 -3.05 8.68
C PHE A 405 -7.75 -2.87 9.88
N GLY A 406 -7.40 -2.04 10.86
CA GLY A 406 -8.13 -1.91 12.13
C GLY A 406 -9.56 -1.40 11.99
N GLY A 407 -9.85 -0.63 10.95
CA GLY A 407 -11.17 -0.09 10.67
C GLY A 407 -12.28 -1.16 10.55
N VAL A 408 -11.93 -2.38 10.12
CA VAL A 408 -12.89 -3.48 9.97
C VAL A 408 -13.43 -3.94 11.34
N ALA A 409 -12.57 -4.22 12.29
CA ALA A 409 -13.00 -4.69 13.60
C ALA A 409 -13.69 -3.58 14.41
N LEU A 410 -13.14 -2.34 14.37
CA LEU A 410 -13.76 -1.22 15.05
C LEU A 410 -15.11 -0.84 14.43
N GLY A 411 -15.22 -0.92 13.10
CA GLY A 411 -16.48 -0.73 12.40
C GLY A 411 -17.55 -1.74 12.82
N ALA A 412 -17.16 -3.02 12.98
CA ALA A 412 -18.05 -4.02 13.55
C ALA A 412 -18.43 -3.71 15.01
N GLY A 413 -17.51 -3.18 15.81
CA GLY A 413 -17.78 -2.70 17.17
C GLY A 413 -18.80 -1.57 17.17
N PHE A 414 -18.53 -0.47 16.50
CA PHE A 414 -19.41 0.69 16.43
C PHE A 414 -20.76 0.38 15.79
N GLY A 415 -20.78 -0.42 14.69
CA GLY A 415 -22.00 -0.79 14.02
C GLY A 415 -22.79 -1.84 14.80
N PHE A 416 -22.26 -3.04 14.93
CA PHE A 416 -22.99 -4.19 15.49
C PHE A 416 -23.04 -4.15 17.01
N GLY A 417 -21.96 -3.68 17.68
CA GLY A 417 -21.95 -3.55 19.13
C GLY A 417 -22.97 -2.52 19.63
N LEU A 418 -23.09 -1.36 18.97
CA LEU A 418 -24.10 -0.37 19.30
C LEU A 418 -25.51 -0.91 19.04
N ALA A 419 -25.73 -1.56 17.87
CA ALA A 419 -27.04 -2.12 17.54
C ALA A 419 -27.49 -3.17 18.56
N GLU A 420 -26.59 -4.08 18.95
CA GLU A 420 -26.89 -5.09 19.99
C GLU A 420 -27.07 -4.48 21.38
N GLY A 421 -26.25 -3.50 21.76
CA GLY A 421 -26.44 -2.75 23.01
C GLY A 421 -27.79 -2.07 23.09
N MET A 422 -28.23 -1.40 22.03
CA MET A 422 -29.55 -0.79 21.94
C MET A 422 -30.69 -1.79 21.98
N ARG A 423 -30.50 -3.00 21.39
CA ARG A 423 -31.46 -4.12 21.50
C ARG A 423 -31.59 -4.61 22.94
N MET A 424 -30.45 -4.75 23.62
CA MET A 424 -30.46 -5.18 25.05
C MET A 424 -31.25 -4.18 25.92
N LEU A 425 -31.24 -2.92 25.56
CA LEU A 425 -32.01 -1.84 26.23
C LEU A 425 -33.47 -1.76 25.74
N GLY A 426 -33.92 -2.70 24.90
CA GLY A 426 -35.30 -2.73 24.40
C GLY A 426 -35.65 -1.59 23.44
N GLN A 427 -34.63 -0.90 22.86
CA GLN A 427 -34.91 0.26 22.03
C GLN A 427 -35.52 -0.14 20.67
N PRO A 428 -36.56 0.59 20.21
CA PRO A 428 -37.18 0.33 18.90
C PRO A 428 -36.22 0.63 17.76
N GLN A 429 -36.48 0.02 16.59
CA GLN A 429 -35.64 0.09 15.41
C GLN A 429 -35.34 1.54 14.96
N GLY A 430 -36.32 2.44 14.99
CA GLY A 430 -36.11 3.85 14.62
C GLY A 430 -35.07 4.54 15.50
N ARG A 431 -35.07 4.30 16.83
CA ARG A 431 -34.04 4.84 17.74
C ARG A 431 -32.66 4.23 17.47
N ARG A 432 -32.60 2.95 17.07
CA ARG A 432 -31.34 2.30 16.69
C ARG A 432 -30.75 2.94 15.44
N TRP A 433 -31.57 3.24 14.44
CA TRP A 433 -31.13 4.01 13.26
C TRP A 433 -30.59 5.39 13.62
N ILE A 434 -31.29 6.15 14.49
CA ILE A 434 -30.82 7.46 14.96
C ILE A 434 -29.47 7.33 15.68
N ALA A 435 -29.31 6.33 16.56
CA ALA A 435 -28.05 6.10 17.26
C ALA A 435 -26.91 5.73 16.28
N GLN A 436 -27.20 4.94 15.25
CA GLN A 436 -26.21 4.60 14.21
C GLN A 436 -25.82 5.81 13.34
N LEU A 437 -26.76 6.67 12.99
CA LEU A 437 -26.47 7.92 12.28
C LEU A 437 -25.62 8.85 13.14
N ALA A 438 -25.92 9.00 14.42
CA ALA A 438 -25.10 9.77 15.35
C ALA A 438 -23.67 9.19 15.49
N MET A 439 -23.56 7.87 15.62
CA MET A 439 -22.26 7.18 15.63
C MET A 439 -21.52 7.37 14.30
N CYS A 440 -22.23 7.31 13.17
CA CYS A 440 -21.64 7.56 11.87
C CYS A 440 -21.04 8.97 11.77
N VAL A 441 -21.75 10.00 12.24
CA VAL A 441 -21.23 11.38 12.30
C VAL A 441 -20.00 11.44 13.20
N LEU A 442 -20.02 10.79 14.36
CA LEU A 442 -18.92 10.79 15.31
C LEU A 442 -17.64 10.18 14.72
N VAL A 443 -17.74 9.05 14.01
CA VAL A 443 -16.57 8.39 13.40
C VAL A 443 -16.15 9.05 12.08
N PHE A 444 -17.09 9.66 11.37
CA PHE A 444 -16.84 10.37 10.11
C PHE A 444 -16.10 11.69 10.31
N TRP A 445 -16.35 12.37 11.44
CA TRP A 445 -15.80 13.71 11.72
C TRP A 445 -14.28 13.78 11.60
N PRO A 446 -13.46 12.95 12.29
CA PRO A 446 -12.01 13.02 12.17
C PRO A 446 -11.51 12.67 10.77
N MET A 447 -12.21 11.83 10.02
CA MET A 447 -11.89 11.48 8.64
C MET A 447 -12.16 12.66 7.70
N GLY A 448 -13.29 13.36 7.88
CA GLY A 448 -13.66 14.54 7.11
C GLY A 448 -12.73 15.73 7.39
N GLU A 449 -12.36 15.93 8.65
CA GLU A 449 -11.40 16.97 9.06
C GLU A 449 -10.02 16.72 8.43
N LEU A 450 -9.55 15.48 8.48
CA LEU A 450 -8.29 15.11 7.84
C LEU A 450 -8.32 15.37 6.33
N MET A 451 -9.35 14.89 5.63
CA MET A 451 -9.45 15.10 4.18
C MET A 451 -9.63 16.56 3.79
N GLY A 452 -10.35 17.34 4.61
CA GLY A 452 -10.51 18.78 4.41
C GLY A 452 -9.23 19.59 4.64
N SER A 453 -8.32 19.08 5.48
CA SER A 453 -7.01 19.69 5.73
C SER A 453 -5.93 19.25 4.73
N MET A 454 -6.18 18.18 3.98
CA MET A 454 -5.23 17.69 2.98
C MET A 454 -5.25 18.55 1.72
N SER A 455 -4.06 18.97 1.30
CA SER A 455 -3.84 19.52 -0.03
C SER A 455 -3.43 18.39 -0.99
N PRO A 456 -3.74 18.51 -2.29
CA PRO A 456 -3.18 17.63 -3.30
C PRO A 456 -1.65 17.69 -3.26
N VAL A 457 -1.03 16.52 -3.12
CA VAL A 457 0.44 16.41 -3.12
C VAL A 457 0.81 15.31 -4.11
N PRO A 458 1.06 15.67 -5.38
CA PRO A 458 1.60 14.71 -6.33
C PRO A 458 3.01 14.31 -5.89
N VAL A 459 3.35 13.03 -6.07
CA VAL A 459 4.70 12.53 -5.72
C VAL A 459 5.77 12.94 -6.72
N LEU A 460 5.36 13.45 -7.87
CA LEU A 460 6.22 13.89 -8.96
C LEU A 460 5.81 15.30 -9.40
N PRO A 461 6.71 16.29 -9.43
CA PRO A 461 6.42 17.60 -10.01
C PRO A 461 6.12 17.50 -11.51
N ARG A 462 5.24 18.35 -12.02
CA ARG A 462 4.86 18.39 -13.45
C ARG A 462 6.07 18.50 -14.38
N VAL A 463 7.04 19.37 -14.03
CA VAL A 463 8.24 19.58 -14.85
C VAL A 463 9.08 18.30 -14.95
N TYR A 464 9.12 17.49 -13.91
CA TYR A 464 9.87 16.24 -13.92
C TYR A 464 9.16 15.19 -14.78
N ALA A 465 7.83 15.09 -14.70
CA ALA A 465 7.05 14.24 -15.59
C ALA A 465 7.21 14.67 -17.06
N GLN A 466 7.21 15.98 -17.33
CA GLN A 466 7.44 16.52 -18.68
C GLN A 466 8.83 16.13 -19.21
N THR A 467 9.87 16.22 -18.38
CA THR A 467 11.22 15.76 -18.76
C THR A 467 11.23 14.31 -19.23
N PHE A 468 10.52 13.42 -18.53
CA PHE A 468 10.44 12.03 -18.97
C PHE A 468 9.66 11.86 -20.29
N LEU A 469 8.61 12.64 -20.51
CA LEU A 469 7.90 12.66 -21.80
C LEU A 469 8.80 13.15 -22.94
N ASP A 470 9.57 14.21 -22.71
CA ASP A 470 10.47 14.77 -23.71
C ASP A 470 11.61 13.77 -24.03
N LEU A 471 12.11 13.06 -23.01
CA LEU A 471 13.09 12.00 -23.19
C LEU A 471 12.56 10.85 -24.06
N ARG A 472 11.27 10.47 -23.92
CA ARG A 472 10.67 9.42 -24.74
C ARG A 472 10.89 9.65 -26.23
N GLU A 473 10.79 10.92 -26.67
CA GLU A 473 10.93 11.30 -28.08
C GLU A 473 12.40 11.41 -28.53
N LYS A 474 13.35 11.61 -27.59
CA LYS A 474 14.74 11.94 -27.89
C LYS A 474 15.72 10.78 -27.78
N ILE A 475 15.35 9.71 -27.03
CA ILE A 475 16.29 8.64 -26.70
C ILE A 475 15.84 7.29 -27.27
N PRO A 476 16.77 6.34 -27.55
CA PRO A 476 16.46 5.00 -28.06
C PRO A 476 15.48 4.24 -27.15
N SER A 477 14.72 3.32 -27.74
CA SER A 477 13.71 2.53 -27.01
C SER A 477 14.31 1.56 -26.00
N ASP A 478 15.55 1.13 -26.19
CA ASP A 478 16.31 0.24 -25.31
C ASP A 478 17.19 1.01 -24.30
N ALA A 479 17.15 2.34 -24.33
CA ALA A 479 17.87 3.19 -23.37
C ALA A 479 17.44 2.90 -21.93
N ARG A 480 18.38 3.14 -21.01
CA ARG A 480 18.17 2.94 -19.59
C ARG A 480 18.34 4.23 -18.82
N LEU A 481 17.37 4.54 -17.92
CA LEU A 481 17.37 5.75 -17.12
C LEU A 481 17.97 5.48 -15.73
N TRP A 482 18.82 6.39 -15.26
CA TRP A 482 19.41 6.43 -13.94
C TRP A 482 18.93 7.69 -13.21
N GLN A 483 17.74 7.62 -12.63
CA GLN A 483 17.19 8.61 -11.69
C GLN A 483 17.15 7.99 -10.30
N TRP A 484 16.92 8.80 -9.26
CA TRP A 484 16.71 8.25 -7.92
C TRP A 484 15.53 7.27 -7.91
N TRP A 485 15.66 6.15 -7.21
CA TRP A 485 14.75 4.99 -7.29
C TRP A 485 13.27 5.32 -7.05
N ASP A 486 12.95 6.30 -6.16
CA ASP A 486 11.58 6.76 -5.93
C ASP A 486 10.85 7.15 -7.24
N TYR A 487 11.58 7.72 -8.20
CA TYR A 487 11.05 8.18 -9.49
C TYR A 487 11.18 7.15 -10.62
N GLY A 488 11.66 5.94 -10.30
CA GLY A 488 11.88 4.88 -11.28
C GLY A 488 10.62 4.51 -12.04
N TYR A 489 9.54 4.26 -11.34
CA TYR A 489 8.26 3.94 -11.96
C TYR A 489 7.68 5.07 -12.80
N ALA A 490 7.88 6.31 -12.38
CA ALA A 490 7.45 7.46 -13.18
C ALA A 490 8.26 7.57 -14.49
N GLY A 491 9.56 7.30 -14.45
CA GLY A 491 10.41 7.19 -15.65
C GLY A 491 9.91 6.09 -16.58
N GLN A 492 9.54 4.91 -16.07
CA GLN A 492 8.96 3.83 -16.86
C GLN A 492 7.62 4.22 -17.50
N TYR A 493 6.76 4.93 -16.76
CA TYR A 493 5.46 5.33 -17.24
C TYR A 493 5.51 6.42 -18.32
N TYR A 494 6.24 7.51 -18.05
CA TYR A 494 6.28 8.67 -18.95
C TYR A 494 7.29 8.52 -20.08
N ALA A 495 8.51 8.07 -19.79
CA ALA A 495 9.52 7.89 -20.83
C ALA A 495 9.38 6.56 -21.59
N GLU A 496 8.60 5.61 -21.08
CA GLU A 496 8.46 4.26 -21.66
C GLU A 496 9.84 3.58 -21.85
N ARG A 497 10.76 3.80 -20.91
CA ARG A 497 12.12 3.24 -20.88
C ARG A 497 12.36 2.48 -19.59
N LEU A 498 13.25 1.50 -19.66
CA LEU A 498 13.69 0.80 -18.46
C LEU A 498 14.49 1.73 -17.55
N THR A 499 14.39 1.51 -16.25
CA THR A 499 15.13 2.26 -15.24
C THR A 499 16.12 1.34 -14.52
N PHE A 500 17.23 1.89 -14.04
CA PHE A 500 18.21 1.11 -13.29
C PHE A 500 17.65 0.64 -11.95
N ALA A 501 16.95 1.52 -11.26
CA ALA A 501 16.32 1.24 -9.98
C ALA A 501 14.91 1.85 -9.91
N ASP A 502 14.05 1.23 -9.12
CA ASP A 502 12.68 1.63 -8.86
C ASP A 502 12.19 1.04 -7.52
N GLY A 503 10.92 1.20 -7.17
CA GLY A 503 10.35 0.68 -5.93
C GLY A 503 10.34 -0.86 -5.79
N GLY A 504 10.61 -1.61 -6.86
CA GLY A 504 10.81 -3.08 -6.83
C GLY A 504 12.29 -3.48 -6.80
N ALA A 505 13.16 -2.62 -7.36
CA ALA A 505 14.60 -2.84 -7.47
C ALA A 505 15.37 -1.71 -6.77
N HIS A 506 15.30 -1.65 -5.46
CA HIS A 506 15.91 -0.64 -4.58
C HIS A 506 16.67 -1.26 -3.39
N GLY A 507 16.84 -2.56 -3.36
CA GLY A 507 17.68 -3.25 -2.36
C GLY A 507 19.16 -2.91 -2.52
N GLY A 508 19.98 -3.35 -1.57
CA GLY A 508 21.42 -3.04 -1.48
C GLY A 508 22.19 -3.13 -2.80
N PRO A 509 22.00 -4.19 -3.61
CA PRO A 509 22.69 -4.31 -4.89
C PRO A 509 22.40 -3.19 -5.89
N TRP A 510 21.19 -2.63 -5.90
CA TRP A 510 20.81 -1.49 -6.75
C TRP A 510 21.08 -0.15 -6.06
N LEU A 511 20.81 -0.08 -4.75
CA LEU A 511 20.88 1.16 -3.98
C LEU A 511 22.30 1.71 -3.90
N TYR A 512 23.30 0.84 -3.65
CA TYR A 512 24.69 1.26 -3.52
C TYR A 512 25.22 1.92 -4.81
N PRO A 513 25.19 1.27 -5.99
CA PRO A 513 25.73 1.91 -7.19
C PRO A 513 24.93 3.15 -7.62
N LEU A 514 23.59 3.13 -7.45
CA LEU A 514 22.75 4.29 -7.74
C LEU A 514 23.16 5.51 -6.91
N ALA A 515 23.24 5.34 -5.59
CA ALA A 515 23.62 6.40 -4.67
C ALA A 515 25.06 6.85 -4.90
N ARG A 516 25.96 5.93 -5.23
CA ARG A 516 27.36 6.23 -5.52
C ARG A 516 27.53 7.08 -6.78
N VAL A 517 26.74 6.81 -7.84
CA VAL A 517 26.69 7.66 -9.05
C VAL A 517 26.22 9.07 -8.70
N HIS A 518 25.14 9.20 -7.93
CA HIS A 518 24.63 10.51 -7.52
C HIS A 518 25.63 11.31 -6.68
N CYS A 519 26.42 10.64 -5.84
CA CYS A 519 27.39 11.25 -4.93
C CYS A 519 28.82 11.32 -5.50
N ALA A 520 29.08 10.79 -6.69
CA ALA A 520 30.40 10.89 -7.32
C ALA A 520 30.79 12.37 -7.49
N HIS A 521 32.09 12.67 -7.29
CA HIS A 521 32.63 14.00 -7.52
C HIS A 521 33.32 14.10 -8.90
N SER A 522 33.50 12.98 -9.59
CA SER A 522 34.10 12.88 -10.90
C SER A 522 33.06 12.42 -11.93
N PRO A 523 32.86 13.20 -13.03
CA PRO A 523 31.99 12.74 -14.13
C PRO A 523 32.45 11.41 -14.73
N MET A 524 33.79 11.23 -14.85
CA MET A 524 34.38 9.98 -15.31
C MET A 524 33.98 8.79 -14.42
N GLN A 525 34.08 8.94 -13.11
CA GLN A 525 33.68 7.89 -12.16
C GLN A 525 32.20 7.52 -12.32
N ALA A 526 31.34 8.52 -12.38
CA ALA A 526 29.88 8.30 -12.51
C ALA A 526 29.53 7.58 -13.81
N SER A 527 30.01 8.05 -14.96
CA SER A 527 29.77 7.43 -16.27
C SER A 527 30.29 5.99 -16.32
N GLN A 528 31.52 5.76 -15.91
CA GLN A 528 32.13 4.42 -15.92
C GLN A 528 31.42 3.44 -15.00
N LEU A 529 31.01 3.89 -13.80
CA LEU A 529 30.25 3.05 -12.85
C LEU A 529 28.90 2.64 -13.42
N MET A 530 28.17 3.58 -14.05
CA MET A 530 26.89 3.27 -14.71
C MET A 530 27.06 2.18 -15.78
N ARG A 531 28.04 2.32 -16.66
CA ARG A 531 28.31 1.37 -17.74
C ARG A 531 28.82 0.02 -17.22
N PHE A 532 29.73 0.03 -16.25
CA PHE A 532 30.27 -1.18 -15.62
C PHE A 532 29.17 -2.03 -14.96
N VAL A 533 28.32 -1.39 -14.16
CA VAL A 533 27.22 -2.07 -13.48
C VAL A 533 26.22 -2.64 -14.49
N THR A 534 25.90 -1.92 -15.56
CA THR A 534 25.03 -2.39 -16.63
C THR A 534 25.62 -3.61 -17.34
N HIS A 535 26.92 -3.59 -17.62
CA HIS A 535 27.64 -4.74 -18.20
C HIS A 535 27.59 -5.97 -17.27
N ALA A 536 27.91 -5.77 -15.99
CA ALA A 536 27.88 -6.83 -14.98
C ALA A 536 26.50 -7.46 -14.82
N GLN A 537 25.43 -6.66 -14.89
CA GLN A 537 24.05 -7.17 -14.84
C GLN A 537 23.72 -8.03 -16.07
N ARG A 538 24.13 -7.58 -17.27
CA ARG A 538 23.90 -8.30 -18.51
C ARG A 538 24.61 -9.67 -18.49
N GLU A 539 25.87 -9.72 -18.06
CA GLU A 539 26.61 -10.96 -17.91
C GLU A 539 25.98 -11.90 -16.89
N ALA A 540 25.57 -11.36 -15.74
CA ALA A 540 24.95 -12.15 -14.69
C ALA A 540 23.60 -12.74 -15.09
N SER A 541 22.86 -12.12 -16.02
CA SER A 541 21.58 -12.63 -16.51
C SER A 541 21.70 -13.71 -17.57
N GLY A 542 22.87 -13.84 -18.22
CA GLY A 542 23.08 -14.74 -19.37
C GLY A 542 22.23 -14.38 -20.59
N GLN A 543 21.66 -13.19 -20.66
CA GLN A 543 20.72 -12.76 -21.69
C GLN A 543 21.19 -11.50 -22.39
N GLN A 544 21.08 -11.49 -23.71
CA GLN A 544 21.49 -10.36 -24.54
C GLN A 544 20.36 -9.36 -24.80
N ASN A 545 19.12 -9.70 -24.46
CA ASN A 545 17.96 -8.88 -24.80
C ASN A 545 17.69 -7.78 -23.73
N ALA A 546 17.77 -6.53 -24.15
CA ALA A 546 17.54 -5.35 -23.32
C ALA A 546 16.12 -5.26 -22.74
N SER A 547 15.15 -5.99 -23.30
CA SER A 547 13.75 -5.98 -22.84
C SER A 547 13.52 -6.69 -21.49
N ILE A 548 14.56 -7.32 -20.92
CA ILE A 548 14.44 -8.03 -19.66
C ILE A 548 14.75 -7.06 -18.52
N TYR A 549 13.76 -6.86 -17.68
CA TYR A 549 13.73 -5.84 -16.64
C TYR A 549 14.86 -5.97 -15.62
N TYR A 550 15.16 -7.18 -15.15
CA TYR A 550 16.25 -7.45 -14.22
C TYR A 550 17.30 -8.33 -14.89
N TRP A 551 18.44 -7.72 -15.25
CA TRP A 551 19.56 -8.44 -15.89
C TRP A 551 20.47 -9.17 -14.89
N GLY A 552 20.02 -9.40 -13.69
CA GLY A 552 20.81 -10.05 -12.65
C GLY A 552 21.38 -9.07 -11.63
N ASN A 553 22.20 -9.58 -10.72
CA ASN A 553 22.75 -8.80 -9.62
C ASN A 553 23.75 -7.75 -10.12
N PRO A 554 23.48 -6.43 -9.95
CA PRO A 554 24.34 -5.37 -10.45
C PRO A 554 25.72 -5.27 -9.75
N VAL A 555 25.85 -5.83 -8.55
CA VAL A 555 27.11 -5.82 -7.79
C VAL A 555 27.83 -7.16 -7.79
N ARG A 556 27.40 -8.13 -8.61
CA ARG A 556 28.02 -9.45 -8.65
C ARG A 556 29.53 -9.41 -8.88
N SER A 557 29.99 -8.56 -9.84
CA SER A 557 31.41 -8.40 -10.14
C SER A 557 32.19 -7.72 -9.02
N LEU A 558 31.55 -6.81 -8.28
CA LEU A 558 32.13 -6.20 -7.09
C LEU A 558 32.21 -7.19 -5.92
N ASP A 559 31.17 -8.03 -5.73
CA ASP A 559 31.18 -9.11 -4.73
C ASP A 559 32.35 -10.07 -4.94
N ALA A 560 32.66 -10.40 -6.20
CA ALA A 560 33.77 -11.27 -6.54
C ALA A 560 35.15 -10.69 -6.18
N LEU A 561 35.27 -9.36 -6.08
CA LEU A 561 36.51 -8.68 -5.69
C LEU A 561 36.72 -8.68 -4.16
N GLY A 562 35.65 -8.83 -3.38
CA GLY A 562 35.63 -8.60 -1.94
C GLY A 562 35.58 -7.13 -1.56
N ALA A 563 35.22 -6.79 -0.33
CA ALA A 563 34.84 -5.44 0.09
C ALA A 563 35.97 -4.40 -0.07
N GLU A 564 37.21 -4.74 0.29
CA GLU A 564 38.36 -3.85 0.19
C GLU A 564 38.68 -3.50 -1.26
N ASN A 565 38.88 -4.56 -2.10
CA ASN A 565 39.21 -4.36 -3.50
C ASN A 565 38.05 -3.72 -4.30
N ALA A 566 36.78 -4.00 -3.94
CA ALA A 566 35.63 -3.35 -4.54
C ALA A 566 35.60 -1.86 -4.25
N THR A 567 35.93 -1.45 -3.03
CA THR A 567 36.03 -0.03 -2.62
C THR A 567 37.14 0.68 -3.38
N GLU A 568 38.32 0.06 -3.48
CA GLU A 568 39.45 0.58 -4.26
C GLU A 568 39.12 0.69 -5.74
N PHE A 569 38.52 -0.38 -6.31
CA PHE A 569 38.09 -0.41 -7.71
C PHE A 569 37.13 0.75 -8.02
N VAL A 570 36.05 0.90 -7.27
CA VAL A 570 35.06 1.98 -7.47
C VAL A 570 35.71 3.36 -7.35
N SER A 571 36.67 3.52 -6.45
CA SER A 571 37.43 4.77 -6.29
C SER A 571 38.36 5.02 -7.49
N SER A 572 39.00 3.98 -8.01
CA SER A 572 39.92 4.07 -9.15
C SER A 572 39.25 4.52 -10.46
N LEU A 573 37.92 4.29 -10.59
CA LEU A 573 37.12 4.74 -11.75
C LEU A 573 37.13 6.28 -11.95
N ALA A 574 37.57 7.03 -10.95
CA ALA A 574 37.75 8.48 -11.08
C ALA A 574 38.98 8.88 -11.91
N HIS A 575 39.94 7.97 -12.09
CA HIS A 575 41.26 8.27 -12.70
C HIS A 575 41.69 7.24 -13.73
N LYS A 576 41.08 6.04 -13.76
CA LYS A 576 41.45 4.94 -14.62
C LYS A 576 40.35 4.68 -15.62
N ASN A 577 40.68 4.73 -16.93
CA ASN A 577 39.73 4.31 -17.97
C ASN A 577 39.48 2.81 -17.93
N LEU A 578 38.20 2.47 -18.00
CA LEU A 578 37.76 1.08 -18.10
C LEU A 578 37.30 0.80 -19.53
N GLU A 579 37.89 -0.19 -20.16
CA GLU A 579 37.41 -0.70 -21.45
C GLU A 579 36.15 -1.51 -21.25
N LEU A 580 35.03 -1.04 -21.76
CA LEU A 580 33.73 -1.67 -21.68
C LEU A 580 33.18 -1.91 -23.10
N PRO A 581 32.39 -2.98 -23.30
CA PRO A 581 31.74 -3.22 -24.57
C PRO A 581 30.92 -2.02 -25.05
N GLN A 582 30.97 -1.77 -26.37
CA GLN A 582 30.23 -0.64 -26.97
C GLN A 582 28.77 -0.99 -27.26
N ASP A 583 28.38 -2.26 -27.21
CA ASP A 583 27.03 -2.77 -27.48
C ASP A 583 26.09 -2.72 -26.26
N LEU A 584 26.48 -1.98 -25.22
CA LEU A 584 25.60 -1.70 -24.07
C LEU A 584 24.50 -0.72 -24.46
N PRO A 585 23.29 -0.89 -23.95
CA PRO A 585 22.24 0.13 -24.09
C PRO A 585 22.73 1.48 -23.58
N ASP A 586 22.31 2.54 -24.24
CA ASP A 586 22.60 3.89 -23.81
C ASP A 586 22.09 4.15 -22.39
N GLN A 587 22.95 4.74 -21.55
CA GLN A 587 22.63 5.06 -20.15
C GLN A 587 22.39 6.57 -20.03
N TYR A 588 21.28 6.95 -19.38
CA TYR A 588 20.91 8.34 -19.18
C TYR A 588 20.78 8.65 -17.69
N PHE A 589 21.60 9.60 -17.23
CA PHE A 589 21.54 10.08 -15.84
C PHE A 589 20.58 11.26 -15.75
N VAL A 590 19.54 11.13 -14.92
CA VAL A 590 18.49 12.14 -14.74
C VAL A 590 18.59 12.71 -13.33
N VAL A 591 18.89 13.99 -13.24
CA VAL A 591 18.98 14.74 -11.98
C VAL A 591 17.80 15.71 -11.88
N SER A 592 17.31 15.92 -10.67
CA SER A 592 16.17 16.81 -10.42
C SER A 592 16.32 17.57 -9.11
N TRP A 593 15.55 18.65 -8.97
CA TRP A 593 15.47 19.43 -7.75
C TRP A 593 15.02 18.59 -6.54
N GLU A 594 14.26 17.53 -6.78
CA GLU A 594 13.84 16.58 -5.74
C GLU A 594 15.01 15.78 -5.15
N ASN A 595 16.10 15.59 -5.91
CA ASN A 595 17.32 14.96 -5.36
C ASN A 595 17.93 15.80 -4.24
N LEU A 596 17.84 17.14 -4.30
CA LEU A 596 18.30 18.01 -3.22
C LEU A 596 17.50 17.79 -1.94
N ARG A 597 16.19 17.64 -2.05
CA ARG A 597 15.31 17.35 -0.88
C ARG A 597 15.61 15.99 -0.24
N LEU A 598 16.09 15.03 -1.04
CA LEU A 598 16.45 13.69 -0.61
C LEU A 598 17.96 13.53 -0.32
N SER A 599 18.73 14.61 -0.43
CA SER A 599 20.19 14.58 -0.39
C SER A 599 20.79 13.96 0.88
N TYR A 600 20.10 14.04 2.03
CA TYR A 600 20.50 13.35 3.25
C TYR A 600 20.60 11.82 3.02
N TRP A 601 19.54 11.21 2.51
CA TRP A 601 19.52 9.77 2.27
C TRP A 601 20.39 9.37 1.08
N ILE A 602 20.40 10.18 0.01
CA ILE A 602 21.26 9.93 -1.16
C ILE A 602 22.72 9.94 -0.73
N SER A 603 23.15 10.95 0.04
CA SER A 603 24.52 11.04 0.54
C SER A 603 24.87 9.97 1.57
N PHE A 604 23.92 9.60 2.44
CA PHE A 604 24.08 8.51 3.39
C PHE A 604 24.42 7.19 2.68
N TYR A 605 23.69 6.85 1.64
CA TYR A 605 23.92 5.62 0.87
C TYR A 605 25.09 5.77 -0.14
N GLY A 606 25.33 6.96 -0.67
CA GLY A 606 26.43 7.23 -1.63
C GLY A 606 27.81 7.24 -0.99
N ASN A 607 27.87 7.52 0.31
CA ASN A 607 29.11 7.45 1.14
C ASN A 607 29.12 6.17 2.01
N TRP A 608 28.46 5.11 1.52
CA TRP A 608 28.41 3.83 2.21
C TRP A 608 29.73 3.10 2.13
N ASP A 609 30.20 2.64 3.29
CA ASP A 609 31.39 1.80 3.42
C ASP A 609 31.01 0.31 3.28
N LEU A 610 31.50 -0.34 2.22
CA LEU A 610 31.23 -1.75 1.93
C LEU A 610 31.88 -2.71 2.94
N ILE A 611 32.85 -2.25 3.73
CA ILE A 611 33.56 -3.06 4.74
C ILE A 611 32.81 -3.05 6.06
N SER A 612 32.52 -1.85 6.57
CA SER A 612 31.87 -1.67 7.87
C SER A 612 30.35 -1.78 7.83
N GLY A 613 29.72 -1.62 6.64
CA GLY A 613 28.27 -1.59 6.50
C GLY A 613 27.63 -0.34 7.10
N THR A 614 28.32 0.79 7.05
CA THR A 614 27.84 2.06 7.59
C THR A 614 27.83 3.17 6.55
N GLY A 615 26.83 4.04 6.62
CA GLY A 615 26.72 5.23 5.79
C GLY A 615 27.17 6.49 6.54
N ALA A 616 27.59 7.49 5.77
CA ALA A 616 28.00 8.80 6.30
C ALA A 616 27.27 9.93 5.53
N PRO A 617 26.13 10.44 6.04
CA PRO A 617 25.42 11.51 5.36
C PRO A 617 26.25 12.79 5.35
N GLY A 618 26.10 13.57 4.28
CA GLY A 618 26.58 14.95 4.25
C GLY A 618 25.69 15.87 5.08
N GLN A 619 26.20 17.05 5.43
CA GLN A 619 25.40 18.08 6.07
C GLN A 619 24.55 18.79 5.04
N PHE A 620 23.24 18.82 5.29
CA PHE A 620 22.26 19.47 4.43
C PHE A 620 21.13 20.08 5.26
N GLN A 621 20.81 21.34 4.99
CA GLN A 621 19.70 22.03 5.65
C GLN A 621 18.99 22.95 4.65
N GLN A 622 17.67 22.83 4.58
CA GLN A 622 16.83 23.83 3.94
C GLN A 622 16.65 25.00 4.92
N LEU A 623 16.99 26.21 4.49
CA LEU A 623 16.78 27.41 5.29
C LEU A 623 15.30 27.80 5.26
N GLN A 624 14.77 28.09 6.42
CA GLN A 624 13.38 28.54 6.59
C GLN A 624 13.36 29.94 7.20
N GLY A 625 12.41 30.78 6.78
CA GLY A 625 12.25 32.13 7.26
C GLY A 625 13.23 33.12 6.61
N GLN A 626 13.38 34.31 7.24
CA GLN A 626 14.23 35.36 6.73
C GLN A 626 15.70 35.10 7.09
N PHE A 627 16.58 35.26 6.14
CA PHE A 627 18.03 35.23 6.30
C PHE A 627 18.68 36.36 5.49
N GLY A 628 19.81 36.85 5.97
CA GLY A 628 20.62 37.86 5.28
C GLY A 628 21.89 37.24 4.70
N ILE A 629 22.34 37.75 3.56
CA ILE A 629 23.60 37.32 2.94
C ILE A 629 24.50 38.57 2.78
N ASN A 630 25.69 38.54 3.38
CA ASN A 630 26.73 39.50 3.15
C ASN A 630 27.58 39.00 1.98
N THR A 631 27.36 39.57 0.80
CA THR A 631 28.06 39.17 -0.44
C THR A 631 29.51 39.65 -0.52
N GLN A 632 29.93 40.58 0.34
CA GLN A 632 31.33 41.02 0.42
C GLN A 632 32.18 40.02 1.22
N THR A 633 31.65 39.50 2.31
CA THR A 633 32.40 38.65 3.23
C THR A 633 32.06 37.16 3.14
N GLY A 634 31.01 36.77 2.40
CA GLY A 634 30.57 35.40 2.33
C GLY A 634 29.98 34.88 3.66
N HIS A 635 29.21 35.71 4.34
CA HIS A 635 28.51 35.29 5.58
C HIS A 635 27.00 35.27 5.40
N ILE A 636 26.38 34.22 5.87
CA ILE A 636 24.92 34.16 5.99
C ILE A 636 24.50 34.38 7.43
N THR A 637 23.46 35.20 7.63
CA THR A 637 22.90 35.50 8.96
C THR A 637 21.50 34.86 9.05
N VAL A 638 21.34 33.92 9.95
CA VAL A 638 20.06 33.25 10.27
C VAL A 638 19.77 33.45 11.75
N GLN A 639 18.64 34.06 12.10
CA GLN A 639 18.27 34.33 13.50
C GLN A 639 19.42 34.92 14.35
N SER A 640 20.09 35.96 13.81
CA SER A 640 21.23 36.65 14.43
C SER A 640 22.55 35.87 14.53
N ARG A 641 22.57 34.61 14.10
CA ARG A 641 23.82 33.82 14.01
C ARG A 641 24.46 34.01 12.64
N GLN A 642 25.70 34.42 12.62
CA GLN A 642 26.49 34.51 11.39
C GLN A 642 27.27 33.19 11.17
N THR A 643 27.19 32.70 9.94
CA THR A 643 27.88 31.48 9.51
C THR A 643 28.64 31.79 8.22
N PRO A 644 29.97 31.52 8.14
CA PRO A 644 30.71 31.70 6.91
C PRO A 644 30.34 30.63 5.89
N ILE A 645 30.30 31.01 4.60
CA ILE A 645 30.12 30.11 3.45
C ILE A 645 31.22 30.30 2.45
N ASP A 646 31.59 29.22 1.74
CA ASP A 646 32.65 29.24 0.73
C ASP A 646 32.11 29.58 -0.66
N SER A 647 30.85 29.33 -0.94
CA SER A 647 30.17 29.73 -2.17
C SER A 647 28.69 30.03 -2.00
N LEU A 648 28.19 30.86 -2.90
CA LEU A 648 26.78 31.14 -3.11
C LEU A 648 26.44 30.92 -4.58
N ASP A 649 25.55 30.00 -4.87
CA ASP A 649 24.95 29.79 -6.17
C ASP A 649 23.55 30.40 -6.21
N VAL A 650 23.31 31.37 -7.03
CA VAL A 650 22.04 32.06 -7.22
C VAL A 650 21.40 31.62 -8.53
N ILE A 651 20.22 31.02 -8.41
CA ILE A 651 19.33 30.66 -9.51
C ILE A 651 18.23 31.71 -9.57
N ASP A 652 18.30 32.55 -10.59
CA ASP A 652 17.29 33.59 -10.88
C ASP A 652 16.47 33.24 -12.14
N ASP A 653 15.88 34.21 -12.79
CA ASP A 653 15.14 34.03 -14.05
C ASP A 653 16.04 33.79 -15.28
N GLY A 654 17.37 33.89 -15.12
CA GLY A 654 18.34 33.57 -16.16
C GLY A 654 18.49 32.07 -16.42
N ASN A 655 19.10 31.71 -17.57
CA ASN A 655 19.26 30.30 -17.96
C ASN A 655 20.48 29.60 -17.33
N PHE A 656 21.18 30.26 -16.42
CA PHE A 656 22.37 29.73 -15.76
C PHE A 656 22.50 30.22 -14.32
N THR A 657 23.20 29.45 -13.50
CA THR A 657 23.49 29.77 -12.11
C THR A 657 24.58 30.83 -12.04
N ARG A 658 24.39 31.87 -11.25
CA ARG A 658 25.43 32.84 -10.90
C ARG A 658 26.14 32.40 -9.63
N ARG A 659 27.44 32.18 -9.72
CA ARG A 659 28.27 31.71 -8.61
C ARG A 659 29.16 32.81 -8.07
N MET A 660 29.18 32.97 -6.74
CA MET A 660 30.13 33.77 -5.97
C MET A 660 30.91 32.86 -5.03
N THR A 661 32.20 33.11 -4.86
CA THR A 661 33.08 32.27 -4.03
C THR A 661 33.91 33.12 -3.09
N TRP A 662 34.20 32.58 -1.91
CA TRP A 662 35.03 33.17 -0.89
C TRP A 662 36.02 32.13 -0.34
N GLN A 663 37.10 32.56 0.28
CA GLN A 663 38.09 31.68 0.91
C GLN A 663 37.89 31.61 2.43
N ASN A 664 36.65 31.33 2.87
CA ASN A 664 36.35 31.29 4.27
C ASN A 664 36.74 29.95 4.94
N GLY A 665 36.98 28.89 4.13
CA GLY A 665 37.38 27.57 4.62
C GLY A 665 36.35 26.89 5.51
N SER A 666 35.09 27.27 5.37
CA SER A 666 34.00 26.73 6.15
C SER A 666 33.55 25.33 5.67
N GLY A 667 33.83 25.02 4.41
CA GLY A 667 33.30 23.83 3.74
C GLY A 667 31.80 23.87 3.49
N LEU A 668 31.14 25.04 3.68
CA LEU A 668 29.71 25.21 3.50
C LEU A 668 29.41 26.00 2.22
N HIS A 669 28.39 25.56 1.51
CA HIS A 669 27.93 26.11 0.25
C HIS A 669 26.45 26.42 0.31
N LEU A 670 26.02 27.55 -0.24
CA LEU A 670 24.63 27.97 -0.28
C LEU A 670 24.11 27.96 -1.72
N VAL A 671 22.99 27.28 -1.94
CA VAL A 671 22.24 27.33 -3.20
C VAL A 671 20.92 28.06 -2.95
N LEU A 672 20.72 29.19 -3.61
CA LEU A 672 19.53 30.02 -3.52
C LEU A 672 18.75 29.95 -4.82
N ASN A 673 17.58 29.33 -4.81
CA ASN A 673 16.65 29.33 -5.93
C ASN A 673 15.58 30.40 -5.72
N GLN A 674 15.73 31.53 -6.41
CA GLN A 674 14.79 32.65 -6.31
C GLN A 674 13.43 32.33 -6.96
N ARG A 675 13.39 31.46 -7.99
CA ARG A 675 12.15 31.03 -8.66
C ARG A 675 11.21 30.25 -7.76
N SER A 676 11.76 29.47 -6.81
CA SER A 676 10.97 28.69 -5.84
C SER A 676 11.01 29.28 -4.42
N SER A 677 11.75 30.38 -4.21
CA SER A 677 12.01 30.95 -2.89
C SER A 677 12.59 29.92 -1.90
N GLN A 678 13.47 29.04 -2.39
CA GLN A 678 14.12 28.00 -1.60
C GLN A 678 15.63 28.26 -1.49
N ALA A 679 16.17 28.01 -0.31
CA ALA A 679 17.60 28.10 -0.07
C ALA A 679 18.09 26.87 0.69
N PHE A 680 19.22 26.30 0.26
CA PHE A 680 19.82 25.12 0.83
C PHE A 680 21.28 25.40 1.18
N ILE A 681 21.67 25.16 2.43
CA ILE A 681 23.05 25.14 2.86
C ILE A 681 23.50 23.67 2.97
N MET A 682 24.69 23.39 2.43
CA MET A 682 25.21 22.03 2.36
C MET A 682 26.75 22.02 2.48
N ASP A 683 27.29 20.90 2.91
CA ASP A 683 28.73 20.69 2.96
C ASP A 683 29.32 20.39 1.56
N ALA A 684 30.65 20.41 1.47
CA ALA A 684 31.35 20.15 0.23
C ALA A 684 31.11 18.75 -0.35
N LYS A 685 30.75 17.75 0.49
CA LYS A 685 30.46 16.39 0.02
C LYS A 685 29.19 16.35 -0.83
N ILE A 686 28.13 17.03 -0.37
CA ILE A 686 26.87 17.12 -1.13
C ILE A 686 27.05 18.10 -2.29
N TYR A 687 27.63 19.27 -2.05
CA TYR A 687 27.76 20.31 -3.04
C TYR A 687 28.54 19.86 -4.30
N LYS A 688 29.67 19.16 -4.13
CA LYS A 688 30.49 18.67 -5.25
C LYS A 688 29.92 17.40 -5.91
N SER A 689 28.83 16.84 -5.43
CA SER A 689 28.23 15.63 -5.99
C SER A 689 27.63 15.85 -7.38
N MET A 690 27.60 14.80 -8.20
CA MET A 690 26.98 14.86 -9.54
C MET A 690 25.51 15.26 -9.48
N MET A 691 24.75 14.82 -8.48
CA MET A 691 23.33 15.20 -8.33
C MET A 691 23.12 16.72 -8.19
N VAL A 692 24.08 17.43 -7.58
CA VAL A 692 24.03 18.90 -7.43
C VAL A 692 24.65 19.58 -8.64
N GLN A 693 25.90 19.25 -8.98
CA GLN A 693 26.64 19.97 -10.02
C GLN A 693 26.02 19.82 -11.41
N MET A 694 25.52 18.61 -11.76
CA MET A 694 24.85 18.42 -13.06
C MET A 694 23.50 19.12 -13.13
N LEU A 695 22.85 19.37 -11.98
CA LEU A 695 21.59 20.11 -11.94
C LEU A 695 21.80 21.63 -12.12
N ILE A 696 22.78 22.22 -11.38
CA ILE A 696 22.95 23.68 -11.32
C ILE A 696 24.18 24.20 -12.08
N GLY A 697 25.14 23.33 -12.37
CA GLY A 697 26.41 23.72 -13.04
C GLY A 697 26.29 23.91 -14.56
N ASN A 698 27.38 24.23 -15.18
CA ASN A 698 27.47 24.34 -16.65
C ASN A 698 27.56 22.92 -17.25
N PRO A 699 26.65 22.51 -18.15
CA PRO A 699 26.70 21.19 -18.79
C PRO A 699 28.01 20.83 -19.46
N LYS A 700 28.73 21.82 -20.00
CA LYS A 700 30.04 21.62 -20.66
C LYS A 700 31.13 21.12 -19.71
N ASP A 701 31.00 21.36 -18.41
CA ASP A 701 31.99 20.94 -17.42
C ASP A 701 32.00 19.40 -17.23
N PHE A 702 31.01 18.70 -17.76
CA PHE A 702 30.86 17.24 -17.65
C PHE A 702 31.32 16.49 -18.89
N GLU A 703 31.63 17.21 -19.98
CA GLU A 703 32.23 16.60 -21.18
C GLU A 703 33.67 16.13 -20.90
N PRO A 704 34.15 15.03 -21.54
CA PRO A 704 33.47 14.22 -22.55
C PRO A 704 32.64 13.06 -21.97
N TYR A 705 32.45 12.97 -20.65
CA TYR A 705 31.84 11.82 -19.99
C TYR A 705 30.31 11.85 -20.01
N PHE A 706 29.72 13.02 -20.15
CA PHE A 706 28.28 13.21 -20.23
C PHE A 706 27.92 14.27 -21.28
N GLN A 707 26.87 13.97 -22.05
CA GLN A 707 26.26 14.89 -23.00
C GLN A 707 24.85 15.26 -22.54
N LEU A 708 24.54 16.56 -22.43
CA LEU A 708 23.21 17.05 -22.13
C LEU A 708 22.22 16.68 -23.25
N VAL A 709 21.06 16.07 -22.90
CA VAL A 709 20.02 15.65 -23.83
C VAL A 709 18.73 16.41 -23.59
N GLU A 710 18.38 16.65 -22.32
CA GLU A 710 17.19 17.38 -21.91
C GLU A 710 17.55 18.41 -20.84
N ASP A 711 17.08 19.64 -21.02
CA ASP A 711 17.36 20.75 -20.11
C ASP A 711 16.08 21.49 -19.71
N GLN A 712 15.59 21.20 -18.52
CA GLN A 712 14.49 21.91 -17.84
C GLN A 712 15.05 22.68 -16.62
N TYR A 713 16.18 23.37 -16.82
CA TYR A 713 16.86 24.13 -15.77
C TYR A 713 15.92 25.12 -15.07
N PRO A 714 15.95 25.20 -13.74
CA PRO A 714 16.81 24.51 -12.78
C PRO A 714 16.19 23.23 -12.21
N TRP A 715 15.07 22.76 -12.75
CA TRP A 715 14.25 21.75 -12.10
C TRP A 715 14.73 20.33 -12.35
N THR A 716 15.13 20.07 -13.59
CA THR A 716 15.58 18.73 -13.97
C THR A 716 16.44 18.80 -15.24
N ARG A 717 17.41 17.92 -15.34
CA ARG A 717 18.30 17.72 -16.50
C ARG A 717 18.57 16.24 -16.72
N ALA A 718 18.72 15.87 -17.99
CA ALA A 718 19.09 14.51 -18.35
C ALA A 718 20.33 14.50 -19.25
N TYR A 719 21.25 13.63 -18.94
CA TYR A 719 22.54 13.50 -19.62
C TYR A 719 22.76 12.06 -20.09
N LYS A 720 23.23 11.89 -21.33
CA LYS A 720 23.73 10.62 -21.83
C LYS A 720 25.13 10.37 -21.26
N ALA A 721 25.36 9.20 -20.66
CA ALA A 721 26.71 8.76 -20.26
C ALA A 721 27.48 8.26 -21.52
N MET A 722 28.66 8.80 -21.70
CA MET A 722 29.50 8.53 -22.88
C MET A 722 30.51 7.41 -22.60
#